data_9d22a673dcd7e121f4c243db1dcc01af
#
_entry.id   9d22a673dcd7e121f4c243db1dcc01af
#
_cell.length_a   1.000
_cell.length_b   1.000
_cell.length_c   1.000
_cell.angle_alpha   90.00
_cell.angle_beta   90.00
_cell.angle_gamma   90.00
#
_symmetry.space_group_name_H-M   'P 1'
#
loop_
_entity.id
_entity.type
_entity.pdbx_description
1 polymer ?
#
loop_
_entity_poly.entity_id
_entity_poly.type
_entity_poly.pdbx_seq_one_letter_code
_entity_poly.pdbx_strand_id
1 'polypeptide(L)'
;MDEVVVNGIRRGDLIMPTTVTSGAAFGLDLDVMDTPRNNTLLSKAQLDALNVQNPGSFSYLTSSSYSDASFGQPNIPRIRGQYADLFLNGMRDSFTLNGYGAPISFNNVESIDIVKGPAAVQAGPGAGVGGSIDVTTKMPSMTKFALTADIEADSQQKRVAVFDVGGPLMDGLAGRLSVQSNDSGSYYHDMFFHQQSIYGALLAEVTSNYTIAFNADYVDTRYREDDGINRVNQALIDNGTYLTGGATSPIAGYGTTVDLTGTTTLNGRTIIDEPDGTGAHAQHIKVQLIQTLRVNDDFSIVNNTLYDYINRYNQIMAYYADTAKGSYTIENKTDFKINFSTGSVKNNLDFGFTYRYAHVLDIQNFANEPVSVYDLSQDPSTFVFPAANQLYGGAIPYTAADGRIQYGVPGSYAAYANDTIDSNLQDGAIFLEHRMQFSPQFSLLYGLRGDLVQLNDSDPLYNQGIAAGLGPDGANGFCPTYCMSLPESQHTSWYGLYNGNISLVYSPVEQVSAYLTYNKAQYVDANANDGAVGTLGVDPTTQLRQGTLLIEGGLKFDLLNKSLFISTAGFKQERAVPVGVGGSQHSQAHITGAEIEANYQPSARFFATASYSYLHTTLDTPSGFWNYPAQMGSNFDGAATGIVWDSNQTFQDPGIPQHLFNVLANYKLENGLGFQANLQVTGPIETTQSGYINLTDSTNVPQYLIDNGGDYKSPKIPWQFTLNAAAFYTFLDHYTAKFSIYNLTSEHNLVNDYPFYGNDFITRVPPRSYDLTFTAKF
;
A
#
# COMPACT_ATOMS: atom_id res chain seq x y z
N MET A 1 19.04 14.97 -24.38
CA MET A 1 19.64 15.59 -23.18
C MET A 1 21.00 14.93 -23.00
N ASP A 2 22.05 15.72 -22.98
CA ASP A 2 23.39 15.22 -22.71
C ASP A 2 23.41 14.58 -21.32
N GLU A 3 24.27 13.56 -21.17
CA GLU A 3 24.42 12.83 -19.91
C GLU A 3 24.84 13.82 -18.81
N VAL A 4 23.91 14.17 -17.92
CA VAL A 4 24.21 15.07 -16.82
C VAL A 4 25.14 14.36 -15.86
N VAL A 5 26.39 14.81 -15.78
CA VAL A 5 27.39 14.31 -14.84
C VAL A 5 27.50 15.31 -13.69
N VAL A 6 27.13 14.92 -12.49
CA VAL A 6 27.27 15.72 -11.28
C VAL A 6 28.41 15.14 -10.45
N ASN A 7 29.40 15.95 -10.13
CA ASN A 7 30.58 15.51 -9.35
C ASN A 7 31.30 14.28 -9.95
N GLY A 8 31.26 14.08 -11.27
CA GLY A 8 31.84 12.92 -11.93
C GLY A 8 31.01 11.63 -11.85
N ILE A 9 29.77 11.71 -11.38
CA ILE A 9 28.84 10.58 -11.26
C ILE A 9 27.80 10.67 -12.38
N ARG A 10 27.54 9.57 -13.08
CA ARG A 10 26.49 9.51 -14.12
C ARG A 10 25.11 9.66 -13.49
N ARG A 11 24.17 10.28 -14.20
CA ARG A 11 22.82 10.50 -13.70
C ARG A 11 22.12 9.21 -13.21
N GLY A 12 22.33 8.09 -13.90
CA GLY A 12 21.74 6.80 -13.51
C GLY A 12 22.32 6.18 -12.22
N ASP A 13 23.50 6.65 -11.80
CA ASP A 13 24.18 6.20 -10.58
C ASP A 13 24.03 7.18 -9.40
N LEU A 14 23.31 8.29 -9.61
CA LEU A 14 23.10 9.31 -8.59
C LEU A 14 22.02 8.90 -7.61
N ILE A 15 22.29 9.10 -6.30
CA ILE A 15 21.30 8.95 -5.23
C ILE A 15 20.97 10.30 -4.55
N MET A 16 21.61 11.37 -4.97
CA MET A 16 21.47 12.69 -4.33
C MET A 16 20.20 13.40 -4.80
N PRO A 17 19.22 13.65 -3.94
CA PRO A 17 17.95 14.25 -4.32
C PRO A 17 18.08 15.71 -4.75
N THR A 18 19.16 16.41 -4.39
CA THR A 18 19.45 17.79 -4.78
C THR A 18 19.93 17.93 -6.24
N THR A 19 20.00 16.83 -6.99
CA THR A 19 20.46 16.82 -8.39
C THR A 19 19.32 16.71 -9.40
N VAL A 20 18.11 16.55 -8.92
CA VAL A 20 16.89 16.40 -9.73
C VAL A 20 15.76 17.26 -9.18
N THR A 21 14.84 17.67 -10.03
CA THR A 21 13.59 18.30 -9.61
C THR A 21 12.46 17.26 -9.58
N SER A 22 11.45 17.50 -8.76
CA SER A 22 10.27 16.66 -8.68
C SER A 22 8.99 17.48 -8.69
N GLY A 23 8.01 17.01 -9.46
CA GLY A 23 6.65 17.51 -9.47
C GLY A 23 5.70 16.79 -8.51
N ALA A 24 6.09 15.64 -7.94
CA ALA A 24 5.20 14.78 -7.18
C ALA A 24 4.60 15.47 -5.94
N ALA A 25 5.37 16.33 -5.27
CA ALA A 25 4.92 17.00 -4.05
C ALA A 25 3.85 18.06 -4.29
N PHE A 26 3.98 18.87 -5.37
CA PHE A 26 3.12 20.05 -5.59
C PHE A 26 2.80 20.32 -7.08
N GLY A 27 3.05 19.40 -8.00
CA GLY A 27 2.87 19.61 -9.44
C GLY A 27 3.89 20.56 -10.07
N LEU A 28 4.61 21.30 -9.25
CA LEU A 28 5.67 22.20 -9.65
C LEU A 28 7.01 21.46 -9.66
N ASP A 29 7.79 21.60 -10.71
CA ASP A 29 9.12 20.97 -10.83
C ASP A 29 10.12 21.67 -9.90
N LEU A 30 10.04 21.38 -8.60
CA LEU A 30 10.85 22.01 -7.55
C LEU A 30 12.09 21.17 -7.22
N ASP A 31 13.17 21.87 -6.87
CA ASP A 31 14.31 21.28 -6.18
C ASP A 31 13.87 20.79 -4.78
N VAL A 32 14.47 19.71 -4.29
CA VAL A 32 14.14 19.18 -2.96
C VAL A 32 14.34 20.22 -1.86
N MET A 33 15.32 21.13 -1.99
CA MET A 33 15.58 22.22 -1.03
C MET A 33 14.46 23.27 -1.01
N ASP A 34 13.76 23.45 -2.13
CA ASP A 34 12.62 24.37 -2.28
C ASP A 34 11.26 23.73 -2.00
N THR A 35 11.22 22.40 -1.85
CA THR A 35 9.99 21.64 -1.60
C THR A 35 9.64 21.67 -0.11
N PRO A 36 8.52 22.30 0.32
CA PRO A 36 8.17 22.42 1.74
C PRO A 36 7.45 21.18 2.29
N ARG A 37 8.00 20.02 2.05
CA ARG A 37 7.52 18.70 2.55
C ARG A 37 8.69 17.78 2.80
N ASN A 38 8.53 16.82 3.70
CA ASN A 38 9.45 15.71 3.78
C ASN A 38 9.15 14.75 2.62
N ASN A 39 10.08 14.69 1.68
CA ASN A 39 10.00 13.82 0.51
C ASN A 39 11.29 13.03 0.31
N THR A 40 11.16 11.80 -0.18
CA THR A 40 12.24 10.87 -0.46
C THR A 40 12.23 10.55 -1.95
N LEU A 41 13.33 10.82 -2.63
CA LEU A 41 13.53 10.46 -4.03
C LEU A 41 14.38 9.20 -4.11
N LEU A 42 13.82 8.10 -4.61
CA LEU A 42 14.50 6.83 -4.79
C LEU A 42 14.91 6.67 -6.25
N SER A 43 16.21 6.71 -6.49
CA SER A 43 16.76 6.52 -7.83
C SER A 43 16.82 5.04 -8.21
N LYS A 44 16.97 4.78 -9.52
CA LYS A 44 17.21 3.42 -10.03
C LYS A 44 18.40 2.74 -9.36
N ALA A 45 19.46 3.48 -9.04
CA ALA A 45 20.64 2.96 -8.35
C ALA A 45 20.31 2.40 -6.94
N GLN A 46 19.43 3.07 -6.20
CA GLN A 46 18.98 2.59 -4.87
C GLN A 46 18.05 1.39 -5.00
N LEU A 47 17.11 1.43 -5.96
CA LEU A 47 16.20 0.32 -6.23
C LEU A 47 16.95 -0.94 -6.67
N ASP A 48 17.92 -0.82 -7.57
CA ASP A 48 18.78 -1.94 -8.02
C ASP A 48 19.68 -2.47 -6.90
N ALA A 49 20.19 -1.57 -6.04
CA ALA A 49 21.03 -1.99 -4.92
C ALA A 49 20.29 -2.94 -3.99
N LEU A 50 19.03 -2.69 -3.66
CA LEU A 50 18.20 -3.55 -2.81
C LEU A 50 17.42 -4.62 -3.59
N ASN A 51 17.53 -4.63 -4.93
CA ASN A 51 16.73 -5.51 -5.77
C ASN A 51 15.22 -5.37 -5.49
N VAL A 52 14.74 -4.12 -5.50
CA VAL A 52 13.35 -3.79 -5.21
C VAL A 52 12.43 -4.29 -6.32
N GLN A 53 11.51 -5.18 -6.01
CA GLN A 53 10.61 -5.83 -6.97
C GLN A 53 9.13 -5.62 -6.67
N ASN A 54 8.80 -5.06 -5.51
CA ASN A 54 7.43 -4.80 -5.06
C ASN A 54 7.39 -3.60 -4.12
N PRO A 55 6.20 -3.06 -3.83
CA PRO A 55 6.06 -1.89 -2.96
C PRO A 55 6.62 -2.08 -1.55
N GLY A 56 6.50 -3.25 -0.95
CA GLY A 56 7.02 -3.52 0.39
C GLY A 56 8.54 -3.38 0.50
N SER A 57 9.26 -3.71 -0.58
CA SER A 57 10.73 -3.76 -0.57
C SER A 57 11.40 -2.39 -0.47
N PHE A 58 10.77 -1.29 -0.93
CA PHE A 58 11.37 0.04 -0.82
C PHE A 58 11.11 0.72 0.53
N SER A 59 10.22 0.18 1.37
CA SER A 59 9.94 0.73 2.69
C SER A 59 11.20 0.93 3.54
N TYR A 60 12.23 0.15 3.26
CA TYR A 60 13.54 0.24 3.91
C TYR A 60 14.43 1.40 3.45
N LEU A 61 14.01 2.14 2.44
CA LEU A 61 14.78 3.26 1.88
C LEU A 61 14.26 4.63 2.31
N THR A 62 13.17 4.68 3.07
CA THR A 62 12.58 5.93 3.54
C THR A 62 12.19 5.85 5.02
N SER A 63 12.12 6.98 5.69
CA SER A 63 11.70 7.06 7.10
C SER A 63 10.19 6.91 7.25
N SER A 64 9.73 6.49 8.43
CA SER A 64 8.31 6.31 8.79
C SER A 64 7.55 5.38 7.85
N SER A 65 8.26 4.50 7.15
CA SER A 65 7.67 3.55 6.20
C SER A 65 7.93 2.12 6.65
N TYR A 66 6.91 1.30 6.64
CA TYR A 66 7.00 -0.14 6.85
C TYR A 66 5.90 -0.85 6.07
N SER A 67 6.16 -2.10 5.71
CA SER A 67 5.16 -2.96 5.08
C SER A 67 4.65 -3.96 6.10
N ASP A 68 3.35 -3.97 6.32
CA ASP A 68 2.67 -5.11 6.90
C ASP A 68 2.42 -6.14 5.79
N ALA A 69 2.31 -7.40 6.15
CA ALA A 69 2.00 -8.47 5.21
C ALA A 69 0.49 -8.77 5.23
N SER A 70 -0.33 -7.72 5.14
CA SER A 70 -1.79 -7.85 5.14
C SER A 70 -2.21 -8.87 4.08
N PHE A 71 -2.83 -9.97 4.49
CA PHE A 71 -3.18 -11.14 3.68
C PHE A 71 -1.97 -11.78 2.96
N GLY A 72 -0.79 -11.76 3.58
CA GLY A 72 0.41 -12.40 3.05
C GLY A 72 1.01 -11.76 1.81
N GLN A 73 0.47 -10.65 1.34
CA GLN A 73 0.95 -9.97 0.13
C GLN A 73 1.76 -8.73 0.47
N PRO A 74 2.83 -8.44 -0.31
CA PRO A 74 3.54 -7.17 -0.19
C PRO A 74 2.62 -6.04 -0.65
N ASN A 75 2.03 -5.36 0.30
CA ASN A 75 1.16 -4.22 0.08
C ASN A 75 1.93 -2.91 -0.12
N ILE A 76 1.19 -1.87 -0.51
CA ILE A 76 1.64 -0.50 -0.43
C ILE A 76 2.07 -0.21 1.01
N PRO A 77 3.28 0.33 1.24
CA PRO A 77 3.75 0.60 2.58
C PRO A 77 2.83 1.55 3.33
N ARG A 78 2.70 1.32 4.61
CA ARG A 78 2.20 2.34 5.52
C ARG A 78 3.28 3.40 5.71
N ILE A 79 2.91 4.65 5.52
CA ILE A 79 3.74 5.82 5.80
C ILE A 79 3.12 6.57 6.95
N ARG A 80 3.91 6.87 7.99
CA ARG A 80 3.42 7.51 9.22
C ARG A 80 2.24 6.76 9.85
N GLY A 81 2.25 5.42 9.75
CA GLY A 81 1.21 4.56 10.30
C GLY A 81 -0.08 4.48 9.49
N GLN A 82 -0.14 5.08 8.30
CA GLN A 82 -1.32 5.08 7.43
C GLN A 82 -0.96 4.57 6.04
N TYR A 83 -1.90 3.96 5.33
CA TYR A 83 -1.70 3.58 3.94
C TYR A 83 -1.38 4.81 3.08
N ALA A 84 -0.53 4.62 2.09
CA ALA A 84 -0.19 5.63 1.09
C ALA A 84 -1.02 5.43 -0.18
N ASP A 85 -1.27 6.51 -0.91
CA ASP A 85 -1.77 6.44 -2.29
C ASP A 85 -0.61 6.18 -3.25
N LEU A 86 -0.83 5.32 -4.24
CA LEU A 86 0.11 5.09 -5.33
C LEU A 86 -0.29 5.94 -6.55
N PHE A 87 0.73 6.52 -7.20
CA PHE A 87 0.58 7.28 -8.44
C PHE A 87 1.51 6.71 -9.51
N LEU A 88 1.09 6.82 -10.76
CA LEU A 88 1.86 6.46 -11.94
C LEU A 88 2.04 7.70 -12.81
N ASN A 89 3.26 8.26 -12.83
CA ASN A 89 3.55 9.53 -13.54
C ASN A 89 2.54 10.64 -13.19
N GLY A 90 2.24 10.82 -11.90
CA GLY A 90 1.35 11.87 -11.38
C GLY A 90 -0.15 11.60 -11.52
N MET A 91 -0.57 10.42 -11.97
CA MET A 91 -1.98 9.98 -12.02
C MET A 91 -2.22 8.88 -10.99
N ARG A 92 -3.38 8.90 -10.31
CA ARG A 92 -3.66 7.92 -9.27
C ARG A 92 -3.77 6.52 -9.83
N ASP A 93 -2.96 5.60 -9.29
CA ASP A 93 -2.98 4.18 -9.59
C ASP A 93 -4.10 3.51 -8.78
N SER A 94 -4.97 2.77 -9.44
CA SER A 94 -6.13 2.10 -8.85
C SER A 94 -5.83 0.64 -8.55
N PHE A 95 -6.73 -0.01 -7.82
CA PHE A 95 -6.68 -1.45 -7.56
C PHE A 95 -5.34 -1.93 -6.97
N THR A 96 -4.80 -1.13 -6.06
CA THR A 96 -3.47 -1.34 -5.48
C THR A 96 -3.51 -1.92 -4.07
N LEU A 97 -4.66 -1.80 -3.37
CA LEU A 97 -4.85 -2.35 -2.04
C LEU A 97 -5.37 -3.79 -2.10
N ASN A 98 -4.99 -4.57 -1.10
CA ASN A 98 -5.53 -5.89 -0.92
C ASN A 98 -7.04 -5.85 -0.63
N GLY A 99 -7.74 -6.91 -1.02
CA GLY A 99 -9.20 -6.98 -1.00
C GLY A 99 -9.83 -6.67 -2.36
N TYR A 100 -9.33 -5.68 -3.11
CA TYR A 100 -9.89 -5.26 -4.40
C TYR A 100 -8.84 -5.09 -5.48
N GLY A 101 -7.57 -5.13 -5.12
CA GLY A 101 -6.44 -4.93 -6.02
C GLY A 101 -5.65 -6.20 -6.31
N ALA A 102 -4.49 -6.03 -6.90
CA ALA A 102 -3.56 -7.11 -7.21
C ALA A 102 -2.12 -6.71 -6.88
N PRO A 103 -1.24 -7.68 -6.64
CA PRO A 103 0.17 -7.41 -6.45
C PRO A 103 0.78 -6.65 -7.62
N ILE A 104 1.47 -5.55 -7.31
CA ILE A 104 2.02 -4.62 -8.30
C ILE A 104 3.36 -5.15 -8.82
N SER A 105 3.57 -5.08 -10.13
CA SER A 105 4.87 -5.35 -10.76
C SER A 105 5.72 -4.08 -10.81
N PHE A 106 7.02 -4.22 -10.50
CA PHE A 106 8.00 -3.15 -10.66
C PHE A 106 8.80 -3.22 -11.95
N ASN A 107 8.36 -4.06 -12.90
CA ASN A 107 8.98 -4.16 -14.22
C ASN A 107 8.99 -2.84 -14.99
N ASN A 108 8.04 -1.96 -14.72
CA ASN A 108 7.89 -0.65 -15.38
C ASN A 108 8.59 0.51 -14.66
N VAL A 109 9.18 0.30 -13.48
CA VAL A 109 9.65 1.37 -12.58
C VAL A 109 11.05 1.88 -12.94
N GLU A 110 11.21 3.20 -13.08
CA GLU A 110 12.49 3.90 -13.22
C GLU A 110 12.93 4.59 -11.92
N SER A 111 12.02 5.28 -11.23
CA SER A 111 12.27 5.94 -9.96
C SER A 111 10.99 6.07 -9.16
N ILE A 112 11.11 6.35 -7.87
CA ILE A 112 9.97 6.54 -6.98
C ILE A 112 10.17 7.84 -6.20
N ASP A 113 9.12 8.66 -6.16
CA ASP A 113 9.06 9.86 -5.34
C ASP A 113 8.02 9.66 -4.23
N ILE A 114 8.44 9.74 -2.98
CA ILE A 114 7.59 9.51 -1.81
C ILE A 114 7.41 10.82 -1.08
N VAL A 115 6.18 11.33 -1.06
CA VAL A 115 5.79 12.53 -0.32
C VAL A 115 4.97 12.11 0.88
N LYS A 116 5.43 12.43 2.09
CA LYS A 116 4.79 11.97 3.33
C LYS A 116 3.65 12.89 3.75
N GLY A 117 2.56 12.27 4.24
CA GLY A 117 1.30 12.94 4.54
C GLY A 117 0.39 13.11 3.33
N PRO A 118 -0.77 13.78 3.46
CA PRO A 118 -1.80 13.85 2.41
C PRO A 118 -1.25 14.34 1.08
N ALA A 119 -1.74 13.80 -0.03
CA ALA A 119 -1.34 14.20 -1.38
C ALA A 119 -1.56 15.69 -1.64
N ALA A 120 -0.86 16.22 -2.63
CA ALA A 120 -0.99 17.62 -3.04
C ALA A 120 -2.30 17.88 -3.79
N VAL A 121 -2.70 19.14 -3.85
CA VAL A 121 -4.00 19.53 -4.44
C VAL A 121 -4.14 19.15 -5.92
N GLN A 122 -3.06 19.16 -6.71
CA GLN A 122 -3.13 18.79 -8.13
C GLN A 122 -3.35 17.29 -8.36
N ALA A 123 -2.93 16.44 -7.42
CA ALA A 123 -3.14 14.99 -7.50
C ALA A 123 -4.53 14.57 -6.99
N GLY A 124 -5.12 15.41 -6.14
CA GLY A 124 -6.34 15.11 -5.42
C GLY A 124 -6.11 14.14 -4.25
N PRO A 125 -6.84 14.28 -3.16
CA PRO A 125 -6.73 13.41 -2.02
C PRO A 125 -7.46 12.09 -2.29
N GLY A 126 -6.80 10.99 -1.93
CA GLY A 126 -7.39 9.67 -1.83
C GLY A 126 -7.47 9.21 -0.38
N ALA A 127 -7.86 7.97 -0.17
CA ALA A 127 -7.94 7.35 1.15
C ALA A 127 -6.57 7.10 1.78
N GLY A 128 -5.51 7.03 0.98
CA GLY A 128 -4.13 6.80 1.39
C GLY A 128 -3.46 8.05 1.95
N VAL A 129 -3.92 8.55 3.10
CA VAL A 129 -3.45 9.82 3.68
C VAL A 129 -2.09 9.75 4.39
N GLY A 130 -1.45 8.57 4.45
CA GLY A 130 -0.09 8.40 4.99
C GLY A 130 0.96 9.07 4.11
N GLY A 131 0.78 9.03 2.80
CA GLY A 131 1.67 9.63 1.82
C GLY A 131 1.20 9.40 0.39
N SER A 132 1.90 9.99 -0.55
CA SER A 132 1.81 9.67 -1.97
C SER A 132 3.13 9.07 -2.45
N ILE A 133 3.03 7.97 -3.16
CA ILE A 133 4.14 7.24 -3.77
C ILE A 133 3.97 7.39 -5.28
N ASP A 134 4.73 8.30 -5.91
CA ASP A 134 4.66 8.51 -7.35
C ASP A 134 5.77 7.71 -8.06
N VAL A 135 5.33 6.75 -8.84
CA VAL A 135 6.19 5.90 -9.66
C VAL A 135 6.40 6.57 -11.01
N THR A 136 7.63 6.92 -11.32
CA THR A 136 8.02 7.31 -12.67
C THR A 136 8.33 6.06 -13.48
N THR A 137 7.66 5.90 -14.62
CA THR A 137 7.85 4.73 -15.47
C THR A 137 9.08 4.85 -16.38
N LYS A 138 9.62 3.71 -16.78
CA LYS A 138 10.71 3.59 -17.73
C LYS A 138 10.33 4.19 -19.09
N MET A 139 11.09 5.16 -19.58
CA MET A 139 10.92 5.75 -20.90
C MET A 139 12.11 5.42 -21.83
N PRO A 140 11.89 5.33 -23.14
CA PRO A 140 12.98 5.11 -24.09
C PRO A 140 13.84 6.37 -24.27
N SER A 141 15.12 6.17 -24.57
CA SER A 141 16.02 7.27 -24.95
C SER A 141 15.91 7.58 -26.45
N MET A 142 15.82 8.87 -26.80
CA MET A 142 15.84 9.31 -28.20
C MET A 142 17.22 9.16 -28.88
N THR A 143 18.29 8.98 -28.09
CA THR A 143 19.67 9.06 -28.60
C THR A 143 20.51 7.83 -28.31
N LYS A 144 20.13 6.99 -27.34
CA LYS A 144 20.92 5.85 -26.90
C LYS A 144 20.09 4.56 -26.94
N PHE A 145 20.67 3.52 -27.49
CA PHE A 145 20.18 2.16 -27.32
C PHE A 145 20.64 1.62 -25.95
N ALA A 146 19.77 0.93 -25.29
CA ALA A 146 20.07 0.23 -24.03
C ALA A 146 19.42 -1.14 -24.02
N LEU A 147 20.13 -2.14 -23.46
CA LEU A 147 19.61 -3.46 -23.22
C LEU A 147 20.03 -3.92 -21.82
N THR A 148 19.09 -4.43 -21.06
CA THR A 148 19.33 -5.05 -19.76
C THR A 148 18.70 -6.44 -19.74
N ALA A 149 19.43 -7.41 -19.25
CA ALA A 149 18.90 -8.75 -18.95
C ALA A 149 19.32 -9.14 -17.54
N ASP A 150 18.34 -9.51 -16.71
CA ASP A 150 18.56 -9.93 -15.32
C ASP A 150 18.00 -11.33 -15.12
N ILE A 151 18.76 -12.17 -14.41
CA ILE A 151 18.32 -13.49 -13.95
C ILE A 151 18.62 -13.58 -12.46
N GLU A 152 17.64 -14.00 -11.68
CA GLU A 152 17.73 -14.15 -10.23
C GLU A 152 17.19 -15.49 -9.79
N ALA A 153 17.86 -16.11 -8.81
CA ALA A 153 17.37 -17.31 -8.15
C ALA A 153 17.81 -17.30 -6.68
N ASP A 154 16.89 -17.71 -5.80
CA ASP A 154 17.17 -17.79 -4.38
C ASP A 154 17.02 -19.20 -3.78
N SER A 155 17.40 -19.34 -2.51
CA SER A 155 17.30 -20.61 -1.76
C SER A 155 15.88 -20.94 -1.31
N GLN A 156 14.89 -20.05 -1.53
CA GLN A 156 13.49 -20.21 -1.19
C GLN A 156 12.60 -20.40 -2.43
N GLN A 157 13.20 -20.87 -3.53
CA GLN A 157 12.55 -21.18 -4.81
C GLN A 157 12.10 -19.97 -5.62
N LYS A 158 12.62 -18.76 -5.33
CA LYS A 158 12.42 -17.59 -6.17
C LYS A 158 13.19 -17.74 -7.48
N ARG A 159 12.55 -17.40 -8.59
CA ARG A 159 13.14 -17.35 -9.92
C ARG A 159 12.59 -16.16 -10.68
N VAL A 160 13.43 -15.21 -11.02
CA VAL A 160 13.02 -14.02 -11.78
C VAL A 160 13.91 -13.88 -13.01
N ALA A 161 13.30 -13.54 -14.13
CA ALA A 161 13.99 -13.16 -15.35
C ALA A 161 13.38 -11.86 -15.90
N VAL A 162 14.24 -10.90 -16.24
CA VAL A 162 13.86 -9.63 -16.85
C VAL A 162 14.62 -9.42 -18.14
N PHE A 163 13.95 -8.97 -19.17
CA PHE A 163 14.53 -8.50 -20.42
C PHE A 163 13.98 -7.12 -20.74
N ASP A 164 14.84 -6.12 -20.86
CA ASP A 164 14.50 -4.72 -21.07
C ASP A 164 15.36 -4.13 -22.20
N VAL A 165 14.71 -3.66 -23.25
CA VAL A 165 15.39 -3.10 -24.43
C VAL A 165 14.69 -1.83 -24.86
N GLY A 166 15.47 -0.77 -25.16
CA GLY A 166 14.94 0.49 -25.63
C GLY A 166 15.95 1.35 -26.36
N GLY A 167 15.45 2.28 -27.15
CA GLY A 167 16.26 3.23 -27.90
C GLY A 167 15.53 3.88 -29.06
N PRO A 168 16.25 4.66 -29.89
CA PRO A 168 15.68 5.31 -31.05
C PRO A 168 15.21 4.31 -32.10
N LEU A 169 13.99 4.50 -32.61
CA LEU A 169 13.40 3.71 -33.71
C LEU A 169 13.57 4.43 -35.04
N MET A 170 13.41 5.76 -35.03
CA MET A 170 13.62 6.68 -36.14
C MET A 170 13.77 8.11 -35.59
N ASP A 171 14.06 9.06 -36.46
CA ASP A 171 14.14 10.48 -36.04
C ASP A 171 12.81 10.91 -35.40
N GLY A 172 12.89 11.45 -34.19
CA GLY A 172 11.74 11.89 -33.42
C GLY A 172 10.89 10.78 -32.79
N LEU A 173 11.30 9.51 -32.86
CA LEU A 173 10.56 8.39 -32.26
C LEU A 173 11.50 7.40 -31.56
N ALA A 174 11.22 7.09 -30.31
CA ALA A 174 11.91 6.06 -29.54
C ALA A 174 10.92 5.06 -28.92
N GLY A 175 11.38 3.82 -28.72
CA GLY A 175 10.58 2.76 -28.13
C GLY A 175 11.32 1.98 -27.05
N ARG A 176 10.59 1.40 -26.11
CA ARG A 176 11.11 0.50 -25.06
C ARG A 176 10.14 -0.66 -24.86
N LEU A 177 10.69 -1.84 -24.61
CA LEU A 177 9.98 -3.04 -24.22
C LEU A 177 10.67 -3.66 -23.02
N SER A 178 9.93 -3.95 -21.96
CA SER A 178 10.41 -4.68 -20.79
C SER A 178 9.49 -5.86 -20.50
N VAL A 179 10.05 -7.05 -20.36
CA VAL A 179 9.32 -8.29 -20.05
C VAL A 179 9.90 -8.88 -18.79
N GLN A 180 9.04 -9.27 -17.85
CA GLN A 180 9.44 -9.95 -16.61
C GLN A 180 8.66 -11.23 -16.43
N SER A 181 9.34 -12.26 -16.00
CA SER A 181 8.76 -13.50 -15.50
C SER A 181 9.25 -13.73 -14.08
N ASN A 182 8.33 -13.85 -13.14
CA ASN A 182 8.59 -14.22 -11.76
C ASN A 182 7.86 -15.53 -11.47
N ASP A 183 8.61 -16.58 -11.13
CA ASP A 183 8.13 -17.90 -10.75
C ASP A 183 8.73 -18.25 -9.40
N SER A 184 8.00 -17.97 -8.32
CA SER A 184 8.50 -18.05 -6.96
C SER A 184 7.64 -18.99 -6.11
N GLY A 185 8.30 -19.90 -5.40
CA GLY A 185 7.75 -20.54 -4.23
C GLY A 185 7.90 -19.64 -2.99
N SER A 186 7.80 -20.23 -1.83
CA SER A 186 7.93 -19.52 -0.56
C SER A 186 8.68 -20.35 0.50
N TYR A 187 9.13 -19.66 1.54
CA TYR A 187 9.56 -20.30 2.78
C TYR A 187 8.42 -21.07 3.45
N TYR A 188 7.20 -20.53 3.41
CA TYR A 188 6.02 -21.13 3.99
C TYR A 188 5.49 -22.27 3.15
N HIS A 189 4.78 -23.22 3.78
CA HIS A 189 4.15 -24.34 3.07
C HIS A 189 3.11 -23.80 2.08
N ASP A 190 3.07 -24.40 0.91
CA ASP A 190 2.05 -24.23 -0.14
C ASP A 190 1.84 -22.81 -0.68
N MET A 191 2.65 -21.85 -0.25
CA MET A 191 2.64 -20.49 -0.78
C MET A 191 3.41 -20.40 -2.09
N PHE A 192 2.86 -19.67 -3.05
CA PHE A 192 3.49 -19.41 -4.35
C PHE A 192 3.14 -18.03 -4.88
N PHE A 193 3.98 -17.54 -5.79
CA PHE A 193 3.78 -16.27 -6.49
C PHE A 193 4.30 -16.38 -7.93
N HIS A 194 3.39 -16.37 -8.90
CA HIS A 194 3.72 -16.42 -10.34
C HIS A 194 3.22 -15.14 -10.99
N GLN A 195 4.11 -14.35 -11.56
CA GLN A 195 3.77 -13.10 -12.21
C GLN A 195 4.46 -12.98 -13.57
N GLN A 196 3.70 -12.65 -14.60
CA GLN A 196 4.18 -12.27 -15.92
C GLN A 196 3.84 -10.80 -16.15
N SER A 197 4.82 -9.99 -16.52
CA SER A 197 4.60 -8.59 -16.83
C SER A 197 5.22 -8.22 -18.17
N ILE A 198 4.48 -7.45 -18.96
CA ILE A 198 4.91 -6.89 -20.24
C ILE A 198 4.64 -5.40 -20.20
N TYR A 199 5.70 -4.60 -20.26
CA TYR A 199 5.63 -3.16 -20.32
C TYR A 199 6.18 -2.64 -21.64
N GLY A 200 5.45 -1.75 -22.30
CA GLY A 200 5.87 -1.07 -23.52
C GLY A 200 5.75 0.45 -23.40
N ALA A 201 6.73 1.19 -23.93
CA ALA A 201 6.68 2.66 -23.99
C ALA A 201 7.12 3.18 -25.34
N LEU A 202 6.48 4.27 -25.80
CA LEU A 202 6.84 5.06 -26.97
C LEU A 202 6.99 6.52 -26.57
N LEU A 203 8.00 7.17 -27.10
CA LEU A 203 8.22 8.62 -26.96
C LEU A 203 8.34 9.21 -28.36
N ALA A 204 7.49 10.18 -28.70
CA ALA A 204 7.48 10.84 -29.98
C ALA A 204 7.67 12.35 -29.81
N GLU A 205 8.67 12.93 -30.47
CA GLU A 205 8.84 14.37 -30.69
C GLU A 205 8.11 14.76 -32.00
N VAL A 206 6.80 15.07 -31.87
CA VAL A 206 5.94 15.36 -33.05
C VAL A 206 6.39 16.68 -33.72
N THR A 207 6.75 17.65 -32.89
CA THR A 207 7.38 18.90 -33.28
C THR A 207 8.41 19.31 -32.23
N SER A 208 9.18 20.34 -32.47
CA SER A 208 10.16 20.86 -31.50
C SER A 208 9.54 21.30 -30.17
N ASN A 209 8.24 21.54 -30.11
CA ASN A 209 7.50 22.00 -28.94
C ASN A 209 6.35 21.10 -28.52
N TYR A 210 6.13 19.96 -29.18
CA TYR A 210 5.09 19.03 -28.85
C TYR A 210 5.60 17.59 -28.79
N THR A 211 5.46 16.96 -27.62
CA THR A 211 5.86 15.59 -27.35
C THR A 211 4.68 14.74 -26.90
N ILE A 212 4.71 13.49 -27.27
CA ILE A 212 3.74 12.46 -26.85
C ILE A 212 4.53 11.31 -26.25
N ALA A 213 4.22 10.96 -25.00
CA ALA A 213 4.66 9.74 -24.35
C ALA A 213 3.45 8.80 -24.18
N PHE A 214 3.59 7.57 -24.62
CA PHE A 214 2.61 6.52 -24.47
C PHE A 214 3.25 5.35 -23.75
N ASN A 215 2.57 4.77 -22.78
CA ASN A 215 2.99 3.52 -22.15
C ASN A 215 1.81 2.60 -21.90
N ALA A 216 2.08 1.30 -21.90
CA ALA A 216 1.12 0.28 -21.57
C ALA A 216 1.79 -0.84 -20.76
N ASP A 217 1.09 -1.33 -19.76
CA ASP A 217 1.52 -2.40 -18.87
C ASP A 217 0.44 -3.47 -18.78
N TYR A 218 0.84 -4.73 -18.92
CA TYR A 218 0.00 -5.89 -18.71
C TYR A 218 0.66 -6.80 -17.68
N VAL A 219 -0.07 -7.13 -16.61
CA VAL A 219 0.40 -8.00 -15.53
C VAL A 219 -0.62 -9.12 -15.33
N ASP A 220 -0.16 -10.36 -15.41
CA ASP A 220 -0.90 -11.56 -15.03
C ASP A 220 -0.26 -12.18 -13.80
N THR A 221 -0.99 -12.28 -12.71
CA THR A 221 -0.46 -12.75 -11.42
C THR A 221 -1.33 -13.85 -10.85
N ARG A 222 -0.69 -14.96 -10.47
CA ARG A 222 -1.30 -16.04 -9.70
C ARG A 222 -0.55 -16.19 -8.39
N TYR A 223 -1.27 -16.21 -7.28
CA TYR A 223 -0.66 -16.20 -5.96
C TYR A 223 -1.59 -16.84 -4.93
N ARG A 224 -1.06 -17.10 -3.75
CA ARG A 224 -1.86 -17.37 -2.56
C ARG A 224 -1.77 -16.21 -1.59
N GLU A 225 -2.85 -15.97 -0.90
CA GLU A 225 -2.91 -15.10 0.27
C GLU A 225 -2.82 -15.95 1.53
N ASP A 226 -2.39 -15.37 2.62
CA ASP A 226 -2.20 -16.02 3.89
C ASP A 226 -2.39 -15.02 5.02
N ASP A 227 -3.05 -15.45 6.09
CA ASP A 227 -3.29 -14.61 7.26
C ASP A 227 -2.21 -14.79 8.35
N GLY A 228 -1.21 -15.63 8.13
CA GLY A 228 -0.15 -15.87 9.10
C GLY A 228 -0.51 -16.90 10.16
N ILE A 229 -0.08 -16.67 11.40
CA ILE A 229 -0.33 -17.54 12.57
C ILE A 229 -1.36 -16.89 13.46
N ASN A 230 -2.45 -17.58 13.71
CA ASN A 230 -3.53 -17.14 14.58
C ASN A 230 -3.22 -17.31 16.08
N ARG A 231 -4.17 -16.93 16.96
CA ARG A 231 -4.13 -17.10 18.42
C ARG A 231 -2.90 -16.46 19.05
N VAL A 232 -2.58 -15.26 18.61
CA VAL A 232 -1.39 -14.52 19.07
C VAL A 232 -1.47 -14.28 20.57
N ASN A 233 -0.39 -14.64 21.26
CA ASN A 233 -0.18 -14.36 22.67
C ASN A 233 1.31 -14.11 22.93
N GLN A 234 1.67 -13.60 24.11
CA GLN A 234 3.05 -13.27 24.40
C GLN A 234 3.98 -14.50 24.37
N ALA A 235 3.50 -15.68 24.75
CA ALA A 235 4.31 -16.89 24.70
C ALA A 235 4.59 -17.38 23.27
N LEU A 236 3.64 -17.16 22.35
CA LEU A 236 3.87 -17.41 20.92
C LEU A 236 4.94 -16.46 20.37
N ILE A 237 4.88 -15.19 20.73
CA ILE A 237 5.86 -14.17 20.31
C ILE A 237 7.26 -14.48 20.88
N ASP A 238 7.33 -14.74 22.19
CA ASP A 238 8.61 -14.87 22.90
C ASP A 238 9.36 -16.16 22.59
N ASN A 239 8.63 -17.26 22.40
CA ASN A 239 9.27 -18.59 22.29
C ASN A 239 8.55 -19.58 21.38
N GLY A 240 7.55 -19.12 20.59
CA GLY A 240 6.83 -19.96 19.63
C GLY A 240 5.81 -20.92 20.26
N THR A 241 5.41 -20.70 21.51
CA THR A 241 4.40 -21.54 22.19
C THR A 241 2.99 -21.22 21.68
N TYR A 242 2.42 -22.14 20.93
CA TYR A 242 1.11 -22.06 20.33
C TYR A 242 0.04 -22.73 21.16
N LEU A 243 -1.16 -22.13 21.24
CA LEU A 243 -2.32 -22.64 21.93
C LEU A 243 -3.08 -23.66 21.06
N THR A 244 -3.17 -24.91 21.50
CA THR A 244 -3.92 -25.97 20.82
C THR A 244 -5.35 -26.08 21.28
N GLY A 245 -6.23 -26.67 20.47
CA GLY A 245 -7.63 -26.90 20.76
C GLY A 245 -8.51 -26.57 19.54
N GLY A 246 -9.79 -26.89 19.64
CA GLY A 246 -10.74 -26.72 18.55
C GLY A 246 -12.02 -26.01 18.97
N ALA A 247 -12.88 -25.75 18.01
CA ALA A 247 -14.20 -25.19 18.26
C ALA A 247 -15.04 -26.10 19.18
N THR A 248 -15.70 -25.53 20.17
CA THR A 248 -16.52 -26.25 21.13
C THR A 248 -17.88 -26.69 20.57
N SER A 249 -18.29 -26.10 19.48
CA SER A 249 -19.53 -26.39 18.76
C SER A 249 -19.28 -26.37 17.27
N PRO A 250 -20.20 -26.93 16.45
CA PRO A 250 -20.15 -26.67 15.03
C PRO A 250 -19.98 -25.17 14.82
N ILE A 251 -19.07 -24.80 13.96
CA ILE A 251 -18.76 -23.39 13.66
C ILE A 251 -20.02 -22.72 13.13
N ALA A 252 -20.67 -21.95 13.98
CA ALA A 252 -21.98 -21.36 13.72
C ALA A 252 -21.89 -19.86 13.41
N GLY A 253 -20.80 -19.45 12.78
CA GLY A 253 -20.58 -18.05 12.48
C GLY A 253 -19.76 -17.32 13.55
N TYR A 254 -19.86 -16.02 13.55
CA TYR A 254 -19.20 -15.16 14.52
C TYR A 254 -19.53 -15.59 15.96
N GLY A 255 -18.53 -15.55 16.82
CA GLY A 255 -18.70 -15.89 18.23
C GLY A 255 -18.51 -17.35 18.59
N THR A 256 -17.99 -18.17 17.70
CA THR A 256 -17.57 -19.52 18.04
C THR A 256 -16.42 -19.49 19.05
N THR A 257 -16.59 -20.14 20.20
CA THR A 257 -15.52 -20.24 21.20
C THR A 257 -14.59 -21.41 20.87
N VAL A 258 -13.32 -21.23 21.21
CA VAL A 258 -12.31 -22.28 21.11
C VAL A 258 -12.07 -22.90 22.48
N ASP A 259 -12.14 -24.23 22.55
CA ASP A 259 -11.77 -24.98 23.75
C ASP A 259 -10.27 -25.27 23.70
N LEU A 260 -9.50 -24.52 24.48
CA LEU A 260 -8.06 -24.67 24.56
C LEU A 260 -7.68 -25.92 25.33
N THR A 261 -6.97 -26.85 24.70
CA THR A 261 -6.61 -28.16 25.26
C THR A 261 -5.16 -28.25 25.71
N GLY A 262 -4.29 -27.33 25.31
CA GLY A 262 -2.88 -27.37 25.68
C GLY A 262 -2.02 -26.41 24.84
N THR A 263 -0.74 -26.73 24.75
CA THR A 263 0.23 -25.95 23.99
C THR A 263 1.16 -26.84 23.18
N THR A 264 1.68 -26.30 22.08
CA THR A 264 2.71 -26.95 21.25
C THR A 264 3.64 -25.93 20.67
N THR A 265 4.70 -26.36 19.99
CA THR A 265 5.55 -25.49 19.17
C THR A 265 5.28 -25.76 17.71
N LEU A 266 4.92 -24.74 16.94
CA LEU A 266 4.69 -24.86 15.51
C LEU A 266 6.01 -24.95 14.74
N ASN A 267 5.96 -25.66 13.61
CA ASN A 267 7.03 -25.58 12.61
C ASN A 267 7.16 -24.12 12.13
N GLY A 268 8.37 -23.63 11.94
CA GLY A 268 8.64 -22.26 11.48
C GLY A 268 8.04 -21.91 10.11
N ARG A 269 7.68 -22.92 9.31
CA ARG A 269 7.03 -22.79 8.02
C ARG A 269 5.51 -22.86 8.05
N THR A 270 4.94 -23.07 9.24
CA THR A 270 3.48 -23.19 9.42
C THR A 270 2.87 -21.80 9.44
N ILE A 271 1.89 -21.61 8.60
CA ILE A 271 0.95 -20.51 8.56
C ILE A 271 -0.43 -21.10 8.41
N ILE A 272 -1.45 -20.26 8.44
CA ILE A 272 -2.78 -20.69 8.04
C ILE A 272 -2.71 -21.05 6.55
N ASP A 273 -2.84 -22.33 6.27
CA ASP A 273 -2.72 -22.87 4.92
C ASP A 273 -4.12 -23.23 4.39
N GLU A 274 -4.28 -23.14 3.10
CA GLU A 274 -5.53 -23.41 2.44
C GLU A 274 -5.56 -24.81 1.81
N PRO A 275 -6.74 -25.43 1.75
CA PRO A 275 -6.91 -26.67 1.01
C PRO A 275 -6.49 -26.49 -0.46
N ASP A 276 -6.05 -27.57 -1.06
CA ASP A 276 -5.72 -27.60 -2.50
C ASP A 276 -6.81 -26.97 -3.37
N GLY A 277 -6.41 -26.11 -4.31
CA GLY A 277 -7.31 -25.44 -5.24
C GLY A 277 -7.67 -24.00 -4.89
N THR A 278 -7.19 -23.49 -3.76
CA THR A 278 -7.36 -22.09 -3.37
C THR A 278 -6.26 -21.21 -3.96
N GLY A 279 -6.48 -19.90 -3.98
CA GLY A 279 -5.54 -18.88 -4.45
C GLY A 279 -6.20 -17.83 -5.31
N ALA A 280 -5.42 -16.85 -5.67
CA ALA A 280 -5.85 -15.69 -6.47
C ALA A 280 -5.28 -15.72 -7.87
N HIS A 281 -6.03 -15.15 -8.80
CA HIS A 281 -5.58 -14.83 -10.15
C HIS A 281 -6.05 -13.44 -10.53
N ALA A 282 -5.15 -12.58 -10.91
CA ALA A 282 -5.43 -11.22 -11.32
C ALA A 282 -4.80 -10.91 -12.67
N GLN A 283 -5.57 -10.22 -13.53
CA GLN A 283 -5.11 -9.60 -14.77
C GLN A 283 -5.27 -8.10 -14.64
N HIS A 284 -4.18 -7.36 -14.79
CA HIS A 284 -4.14 -5.92 -14.64
C HIS A 284 -3.60 -5.28 -15.92
N ILE A 285 -4.30 -4.28 -16.45
CA ILE A 285 -3.93 -3.56 -17.66
C ILE A 285 -3.93 -2.07 -17.36
N LYS A 286 -2.82 -1.41 -17.63
CA LYS A 286 -2.69 0.05 -17.53
C LYS A 286 -2.26 0.61 -18.88
N VAL A 287 -2.90 1.70 -19.29
CA VAL A 287 -2.53 2.43 -20.51
C VAL A 287 -2.50 3.91 -20.19
N GLN A 288 -1.40 4.56 -20.51
CA GLN A 288 -1.22 5.98 -20.22
C GLN A 288 -0.74 6.76 -21.44
N LEU A 289 -1.33 7.93 -21.64
CA LEU A 289 -0.99 8.87 -22.68
C LEU A 289 -0.66 10.24 -22.06
N ILE A 290 0.58 10.69 -22.21
CA ILE A 290 1.04 11.99 -21.72
C ILE A 290 1.40 12.85 -22.92
N GLN A 291 0.79 14.02 -23.00
CA GLN A 291 0.99 15.00 -24.06
C GLN A 291 1.53 16.29 -23.47
N THR A 292 2.66 16.79 -23.97
CA THR A 292 3.26 18.03 -23.50
C THR A 292 3.42 19.00 -24.65
N LEU A 293 2.75 20.13 -24.56
CA LEU A 293 2.88 21.24 -25.48
C LEU A 293 3.60 22.42 -24.79
N ARG A 294 4.79 22.77 -25.24
CA ARG A 294 5.52 23.99 -24.83
C ARG A 294 5.07 25.13 -25.71
N VAL A 295 4.20 25.99 -25.19
CA VAL A 295 3.74 27.18 -25.96
C VAL A 295 4.86 28.18 -26.13
N ASN A 296 5.65 28.38 -25.06
CA ASN A 296 6.91 29.13 -25.02
C ASN A 296 7.74 28.69 -23.82
N ASP A 297 8.85 29.39 -23.51
CA ASP A 297 9.74 29.01 -22.40
C ASP A 297 9.08 29.15 -21.03
N ASP A 298 8.04 29.98 -20.90
CA ASP A 298 7.36 30.28 -19.64
C ASP A 298 5.98 29.60 -19.51
N PHE A 299 5.45 29.00 -20.59
CA PHE A 299 4.12 28.40 -20.60
C PHE A 299 4.08 27.03 -21.27
N SER A 300 3.63 26.04 -20.55
CA SER A 300 3.39 24.69 -21.07
C SER A 300 2.01 24.16 -20.66
N ILE A 301 1.49 23.25 -21.47
CA ILE A 301 0.26 22.51 -21.24
C ILE A 301 0.64 21.03 -21.21
N VAL A 302 0.24 20.34 -20.15
CA VAL A 302 0.41 18.90 -20.00
C VAL A 302 -0.97 18.26 -19.87
N ASN A 303 -1.29 17.34 -20.77
CA ASN A 303 -2.49 16.51 -20.65
C ASN A 303 -2.05 15.07 -20.41
N ASN A 304 -2.58 14.45 -19.36
CA ASN A 304 -2.28 13.10 -18.95
C ASN A 304 -3.59 12.31 -18.84
N THR A 305 -3.65 11.16 -19.49
CA THR A 305 -4.81 10.25 -19.47
C THR A 305 -4.35 8.87 -19.05
N LEU A 306 -4.94 8.31 -18.00
CA LEU A 306 -4.70 6.95 -17.52
C LEU A 306 -5.97 6.14 -17.63
N TYR A 307 -5.86 4.95 -18.23
CA TYR A 307 -6.83 3.87 -18.15
C TYR A 307 -6.24 2.73 -17.34
N ASP A 308 -6.98 2.26 -16.34
CA ASP A 308 -6.58 1.19 -15.43
C ASP A 308 -7.72 0.18 -15.31
N TYR A 309 -7.44 -1.09 -15.57
CA TYR A 309 -8.42 -2.18 -15.62
C TYR A 309 -7.92 -3.38 -14.85
N ILE A 310 -8.81 -3.97 -14.04
CA ILE A 310 -8.54 -5.22 -13.35
C ILE A 310 -9.65 -6.24 -13.56
N ASN A 311 -9.24 -7.49 -13.65
CA ASN A 311 -10.09 -8.65 -13.49
C ASN A 311 -9.40 -9.59 -12.52
N ARG A 312 -9.96 -9.74 -11.33
CA ARG A 312 -9.37 -10.51 -10.23
C ARG A 312 -10.38 -11.49 -9.67
N TYR A 313 -9.93 -12.67 -9.39
CA TYR A 313 -10.58 -13.63 -8.55
C TYR A 313 -9.62 -14.02 -7.41
N ASN A 314 -10.14 -14.08 -6.20
CA ASN A 314 -9.41 -14.54 -5.04
C ASN A 314 -10.27 -15.51 -4.25
N GLN A 315 -9.67 -16.59 -3.80
CA GLN A 315 -10.25 -17.48 -2.82
C GLN A 315 -9.21 -17.71 -1.73
N ILE A 316 -9.50 -17.18 -0.57
CA ILE A 316 -8.64 -17.31 0.60
C ILE A 316 -9.20 -18.36 1.55
N MET A 317 -8.41 -18.65 2.54
CA MET A 317 -8.74 -19.44 3.69
C MET A 317 -10.09 -19.02 4.30
N ALA A 318 -10.72 -19.93 5.00
CA ALA A 318 -12.02 -19.71 5.57
C ALA A 318 -13.18 -19.61 4.55
N TYR A 319 -12.94 -20.04 3.30
CA TYR A 319 -13.91 -20.03 2.22
C TYR A 319 -14.41 -18.64 1.83
N TYR A 320 -13.64 -17.62 2.14
CA TYR A 320 -13.87 -16.30 1.58
C TYR A 320 -13.46 -16.29 0.10
N ALA A 321 -14.34 -15.82 -0.74
CA ALA A 321 -14.05 -15.61 -2.15
C ALA A 321 -14.43 -14.19 -2.55
N ASP A 322 -13.58 -13.56 -3.32
CA ASP A 322 -13.74 -12.19 -3.77
C ASP A 322 -13.41 -12.08 -5.27
N THR A 323 -14.20 -11.33 -6.00
CA THR A 323 -14.05 -11.17 -7.45
C THR A 323 -14.30 -9.74 -7.86
N ALA A 324 -13.24 -9.00 -8.19
CA ALA A 324 -13.33 -7.74 -8.91
C ALA A 324 -13.46 -8.03 -10.41
N LYS A 325 -14.68 -7.93 -10.93
CA LYS A 325 -14.98 -8.39 -12.28
C LYS A 325 -15.04 -7.24 -13.29
N GLY A 326 -13.98 -7.09 -14.09
CA GLY A 326 -13.96 -6.08 -15.14
C GLY A 326 -14.06 -4.66 -14.61
N SER A 327 -13.50 -4.43 -13.44
CA SER A 327 -13.45 -3.11 -12.82
C SER A 327 -12.41 -2.24 -13.51
N TYR A 328 -12.69 -0.94 -13.64
CA TYR A 328 -11.77 -0.04 -14.35
C TYR A 328 -11.91 1.41 -13.91
N THR A 329 -10.85 2.17 -14.13
CA THR A 329 -10.85 3.63 -14.00
C THR A 329 -10.34 4.29 -15.26
N ILE A 330 -10.87 5.48 -15.54
CA ILE A 330 -10.35 6.40 -16.56
C ILE A 330 -10.18 7.75 -15.89
N GLU A 331 -8.98 8.27 -15.94
CA GLU A 331 -8.69 9.60 -15.39
C GLU A 331 -8.00 10.46 -16.46
N ASN A 332 -8.42 11.72 -16.59
CA ASN A 332 -7.77 12.73 -17.40
C ASN A 332 -7.46 13.95 -16.56
N LYS A 333 -6.23 14.43 -16.68
CA LYS A 333 -5.74 15.64 -16.01
C LYS A 333 -5.11 16.58 -17.05
N THR A 334 -5.44 17.85 -16.93
CA THR A 334 -4.80 18.90 -17.75
C THR A 334 -4.22 19.96 -16.82
N ASP A 335 -2.92 20.15 -16.93
CA ASP A 335 -2.14 21.14 -16.21
C ASP A 335 -1.75 22.29 -17.15
N PHE A 336 -1.90 23.53 -16.69
CA PHE A 336 -1.41 24.76 -17.31
C PHE A 336 -0.32 25.33 -16.42
N LYS A 337 0.94 25.17 -16.83
CA LYS A 337 2.12 25.57 -16.06
C LYS A 337 2.66 26.88 -16.60
N ILE A 338 2.70 27.90 -15.75
CA ILE A 338 3.11 29.26 -16.13
C ILE A 338 4.17 29.77 -15.16
N ASN A 339 5.28 30.28 -15.71
CA ASN A 339 6.31 31.00 -14.98
C ASN A 339 6.24 32.50 -15.36
N PHE A 340 6.17 33.38 -14.37
CA PHE A 340 6.13 34.83 -14.63
C PHE A 340 6.71 35.61 -13.46
N SER A 341 6.98 36.91 -13.69
CA SER A 341 7.47 37.80 -12.63
C SER A 341 6.52 38.97 -12.42
N THR A 342 6.26 39.30 -11.16
CA THR A 342 5.51 40.49 -10.75
C THR A 342 6.43 41.37 -9.94
N GLY A 343 7.05 42.35 -10.64
CA GLY A 343 8.14 43.12 -10.07
C GLY A 343 9.36 42.25 -9.79
N SER A 344 9.79 42.17 -8.53
CA SER A 344 10.89 41.29 -8.09
C SER A 344 10.45 39.88 -7.68
N VAL A 345 9.15 39.64 -7.61
CA VAL A 345 8.60 38.32 -7.19
C VAL A 345 8.56 37.37 -8.39
N LYS A 346 9.24 36.26 -8.29
CA LYS A 346 9.12 35.16 -9.27
C LYS A 346 7.93 34.27 -8.89
N ASN A 347 7.15 33.90 -9.88
CA ASN A 347 5.92 33.10 -9.71
C ASN A 347 6.01 31.83 -10.55
N ASN A 348 5.71 30.67 -9.94
CA ASN A 348 5.46 29.43 -10.62
C ASN A 348 4.01 29.04 -10.31
N LEU A 349 3.19 28.95 -11.34
CA LEU A 349 1.77 28.66 -11.23
C LEU A 349 1.43 27.40 -12.01
N ASP A 350 0.78 26.46 -11.36
CA ASP A 350 0.15 25.30 -11.97
C ASP A 350 -1.35 25.33 -11.64
N PHE A 351 -2.19 25.32 -12.65
CA PHE A 351 -3.63 25.23 -12.47
C PHE A 351 -4.24 24.35 -13.55
N GLY A 352 -5.35 23.74 -13.24
CA GLY A 352 -5.94 22.81 -14.19
C GLY A 352 -7.23 22.20 -13.70
N PHE A 353 -7.57 21.12 -14.37
CA PHE A 353 -8.74 20.33 -14.04
C PHE A 353 -8.44 18.85 -14.16
N THR A 354 -9.19 18.05 -13.38
CA THR A 354 -9.19 16.59 -13.46
C THR A 354 -10.61 16.08 -13.64
N TYR A 355 -10.73 14.97 -14.34
CA TYR A 355 -11.95 14.18 -14.36
C TYR A 355 -11.59 12.71 -14.22
N ARG A 356 -12.20 12.04 -13.24
CA ARG A 356 -12.03 10.61 -12.98
C ARG A 356 -13.38 9.93 -13.02
N TYR A 357 -13.43 8.81 -13.69
CA TYR A 357 -14.52 7.85 -13.67
C TYR A 357 -13.98 6.50 -13.19
N ALA A 358 -14.61 5.93 -12.19
CA ALA A 358 -14.31 4.58 -11.73
C ALA A 358 -15.58 3.73 -11.77
N HIS A 359 -15.44 2.47 -12.21
CA HIS A 359 -16.46 1.44 -12.14
C HIS A 359 -15.88 0.23 -11.41
N VAL A 360 -16.56 -0.22 -10.37
CA VAL A 360 -16.22 -1.44 -9.65
C VAL A 360 -17.44 -2.35 -9.62
N LEU A 361 -17.26 -3.56 -10.11
CA LEU A 361 -18.18 -4.66 -9.87
C LEU A 361 -17.44 -5.65 -8.97
N ASP A 362 -17.84 -5.67 -7.70
CA ASP A 362 -17.32 -6.58 -6.69
C ASP A 362 -18.37 -7.62 -6.31
N ILE A 363 -17.91 -8.86 -6.18
CA ILE A 363 -18.74 -10.02 -5.90
C ILE A 363 -18.02 -10.82 -4.82
N GLN A 364 -18.56 -10.78 -3.61
CA GLN A 364 -17.96 -11.41 -2.45
C GLN A 364 -18.82 -12.56 -1.93
N ASN A 365 -18.14 -13.57 -1.47
CA ASN A 365 -18.70 -14.59 -0.61
C ASN A 365 -18.05 -14.45 0.76
N PHE A 366 -18.59 -13.58 1.57
CA PHE A 366 -18.12 -13.33 2.92
C PHE A 366 -18.92 -14.19 3.89
N ALA A 367 -18.55 -15.46 4.04
CA ALA A 367 -19.26 -16.35 4.95
C ALA A 367 -18.86 -16.08 6.40
N ASN A 368 -17.75 -16.46 6.81
CA ASN A 368 -17.18 -16.24 8.13
C ASN A 368 -15.67 -16.39 7.96
N GLU A 369 -14.93 -15.55 8.59
CA GLU A 369 -13.49 -15.70 8.72
C GLU A 369 -13.14 -16.31 10.07
N PRO A 370 -13.47 -17.59 10.35
CA PRO A 370 -13.25 -18.19 11.68
C PRO A 370 -11.80 -18.62 11.83
N VAL A 371 -10.89 -17.84 11.33
CA VAL A 371 -9.45 -18.14 11.28
C VAL A 371 -8.85 -18.48 12.65
N SER A 372 -9.39 -17.93 13.74
CA SER A 372 -8.92 -18.24 15.09
C SER A 372 -9.36 -19.62 15.61
N VAL A 373 -10.36 -20.26 14.98
CA VAL A 373 -10.80 -21.61 15.38
C VAL A 373 -9.89 -22.72 14.88
N TYR A 374 -9.12 -22.48 13.82
CA TYR A 374 -8.20 -23.47 13.30
C TYR A 374 -7.08 -23.75 14.29
N ASP A 375 -6.82 -25.01 14.55
CA ASP A 375 -5.65 -25.44 15.30
C ASP A 375 -4.52 -25.77 14.33
N LEU A 376 -3.58 -24.84 14.17
CA LEU A 376 -2.47 -24.97 13.22
C LEU A 376 -1.48 -26.09 13.57
N SER A 377 -1.66 -26.79 14.68
CA SER A 377 -0.93 -28.01 15.00
C SER A 377 -1.48 -29.25 14.31
N GLN A 378 -2.67 -29.12 13.72
CA GLN A 378 -3.34 -30.20 12.99
C GLN A 378 -3.02 -30.15 11.50
N ASP A 379 -3.36 -31.23 10.80
CA ASP A 379 -3.24 -31.29 9.35
C ASP A 379 -4.23 -30.29 8.70
N PRO A 380 -3.79 -29.39 7.80
CA PRO A 380 -4.68 -28.43 7.13
C PRO A 380 -5.87 -29.07 6.42
N SER A 381 -5.73 -30.29 5.90
CA SER A 381 -6.84 -31.04 5.29
C SER A 381 -7.99 -31.33 6.25
N THR A 382 -7.76 -31.16 7.56
CA THR A 382 -8.79 -31.32 8.60
C THR A 382 -9.53 -30.02 8.90
N PHE A 383 -9.11 -28.88 8.33
CA PHE A 383 -9.77 -27.60 8.47
C PHE A 383 -11.02 -27.56 7.59
N VAL A 384 -12.07 -28.23 8.05
CA VAL A 384 -13.34 -28.31 7.31
C VAL A 384 -14.39 -27.49 8.04
N PHE A 385 -14.98 -26.54 7.36
CA PHE A 385 -16.23 -25.96 7.80
C PHE A 385 -17.32 -27.03 7.77
N PRO A 386 -18.06 -27.23 8.88
CA PRO A 386 -19.28 -28.04 8.85
C PRO A 386 -20.22 -27.47 7.77
N ALA A 387 -20.80 -28.34 6.95
CA ALA A 387 -21.70 -27.96 5.86
C ALA A 387 -22.87 -27.07 6.29
N ALA A 388 -23.32 -27.21 7.54
CA ALA A 388 -24.39 -26.38 8.13
C ALA A 388 -23.96 -24.90 8.37
N ASN A 389 -22.65 -24.60 8.37
CA ASN A 389 -22.09 -23.30 8.67
C ASN A 389 -21.38 -22.71 7.46
N GLN A 390 -21.27 -23.48 6.41
CA GLN A 390 -20.78 -23.04 5.12
C GLN A 390 -21.85 -22.18 4.51
N LEU A 391 -21.87 -20.93 4.88
CA LEU A 391 -22.74 -19.96 4.30
C LEU A 391 -24.10 -19.80 4.93
N TYR A 392 -24.46 -18.59 4.99
CA TYR A 392 -25.78 -18.09 5.17
C TYR A 392 -26.75 -18.85 4.27
N GLY A 393 -27.64 -19.63 4.85
CA GLY A 393 -28.66 -20.38 4.13
C GLY A 393 -28.28 -21.79 3.64
N GLY A 394 -27.14 -22.35 4.05
CA GLY A 394 -26.78 -23.74 3.77
C GLY A 394 -26.39 -24.01 2.32
N ALA A 395 -25.72 -23.05 1.69
CA ALA A 395 -25.17 -23.24 0.35
C ALA A 395 -24.09 -24.32 0.34
N ILE A 396 -24.19 -25.27 -0.57
CA ILE A 396 -23.24 -26.36 -0.70
C ILE A 396 -22.14 -25.94 -1.67
N PRO A 397 -20.87 -26.10 -1.32
CA PRO A 397 -19.79 -25.82 -2.23
C PRO A 397 -19.86 -26.71 -3.47
N TYR A 398 -19.61 -26.14 -4.63
CA TYR A 398 -19.51 -26.87 -5.88
C TYR A 398 -18.31 -26.38 -6.69
N THR A 399 -17.76 -27.24 -7.55
CA THR A 399 -16.67 -26.84 -8.44
C THR A 399 -17.26 -26.32 -9.74
N ALA A 400 -17.00 -25.04 -10.06
CA ALA A 400 -17.38 -24.43 -11.31
C ALA A 400 -16.61 -25.03 -12.50
N ALA A 401 -17.08 -24.75 -13.71
CA ALA A 401 -16.46 -25.25 -14.93
C ALA A 401 -15.00 -24.77 -15.13
N ASP A 402 -14.61 -23.67 -14.50
CA ASP A 402 -13.26 -23.12 -14.49
C ASP A 402 -12.36 -23.69 -13.38
N GLY A 403 -12.85 -24.67 -12.61
CA GLY A 403 -12.13 -25.35 -11.55
C GLY A 403 -12.20 -24.67 -10.17
N ARG A 404 -12.90 -23.53 -10.05
CA ARG A 404 -13.04 -22.82 -8.79
C ARG A 404 -14.10 -23.45 -7.90
N ILE A 405 -13.88 -23.42 -6.60
CA ILE A 405 -14.93 -23.75 -5.62
C ILE A 405 -15.85 -22.54 -5.52
N GLN A 406 -17.14 -22.78 -5.67
CA GLN A 406 -18.20 -21.79 -5.56
C GLN A 406 -19.30 -22.29 -4.64
N TYR A 407 -20.12 -21.36 -4.17
CA TYR A 407 -21.17 -21.64 -3.19
C TYR A 407 -22.50 -21.10 -3.71
N GLY A 408 -23.61 -21.73 -3.32
CA GLY A 408 -24.95 -21.28 -3.70
C GLY A 408 -25.53 -21.94 -4.93
N VAL A 409 -26.30 -21.20 -5.73
CA VAL A 409 -27.03 -21.72 -6.90
C VAL A 409 -26.28 -21.45 -8.19
N PRO A 410 -25.85 -22.50 -8.92
CA PRO A 410 -25.12 -22.32 -10.19
C PRO A 410 -25.82 -21.40 -11.19
N GLY A 411 -25.08 -20.47 -11.77
CA GLY A 411 -25.56 -19.59 -12.83
C GLY A 411 -26.23 -18.29 -12.36
N SER A 412 -26.24 -18.02 -11.06
CA SER A 412 -26.71 -16.75 -10.49
C SER A 412 -25.62 -16.09 -9.65
N TYR A 413 -25.78 -14.82 -9.26
CA TYR A 413 -24.89 -14.20 -8.25
C TYR A 413 -24.93 -14.98 -6.93
N ALA A 414 -26.10 -15.47 -6.51
CA ALA A 414 -26.26 -16.33 -5.35
C ALA A 414 -25.48 -17.66 -5.44
N ALA A 415 -24.93 -17.99 -6.59
CA ALA A 415 -24.13 -19.20 -6.76
C ALA A 415 -22.74 -19.10 -6.11
N TYR A 416 -22.21 -17.89 -5.96
CA TYR A 416 -20.86 -17.66 -5.47
C TYR A 416 -20.72 -16.37 -4.64
N ALA A 417 -21.84 -15.73 -4.33
CA ALA A 417 -21.84 -14.47 -3.60
C ALA A 417 -22.95 -14.43 -2.56
N ASN A 418 -22.69 -13.79 -1.45
CA ASN A 418 -23.70 -13.32 -0.49
C ASN A 418 -23.64 -11.80 -0.35
N ASP A 419 -22.69 -11.16 -1.01
CA ASP A 419 -22.51 -9.73 -1.06
C ASP A 419 -22.07 -9.31 -2.46
N THR A 420 -22.69 -8.29 -3.03
CA THR A 420 -22.36 -7.78 -4.37
C THR A 420 -22.51 -6.27 -4.42
N ILE A 421 -21.59 -5.63 -5.10
CA ILE A 421 -21.65 -4.19 -5.38
C ILE A 421 -21.34 -3.94 -6.84
N ASP A 422 -22.20 -3.14 -7.50
CA ASP A 422 -21.94 -2.47 -8.76
C ASP A 422 -21.95 -0.96 -8.50
N SER A 423 -20.77 -0.36 -8.48
CA SER A 423 -20.59 1.03 -8.08
C SER A 423 -19.86 1.83 -9.15
N ASN A 424 -20.31 3.08 -9.34
CA ASN A 424 -19.68 4.03 -10.23
C ASN A 424 -19.41 5.34 -9.51
N LEU A 425 -18.16 5.80 -9.57
CA LEU A 425 -17.76 7.11 -9.07
C LEU A 425 -17.38 8.01 -10.23
N GLN A 426 -17.85 9.26 -10.19
CA GLN A 426 -17.42 10.35 -11.06
C GLN A 426 -16.89 11.48 -10.19
N ASP A 427 -15.67 11.93 -10.46
CA ASP A 427 -15.05 13.04 -9.75
C ASP A 427 -14.55 14.07 -10.78
N GLY A 428 -15.11 15.27 -10.71
CA GLY A 428 -14.69 16.42 -11.49
C GLY A 428 -14.10 17.49 -10.58
N ALA A 429 -12.87 17.93 -10.85
CA ALA A 429 -12.21 18.91 -10.00
C ALA A 429 -11.48 20.00 -10.78
N ILE A 430 -11.32 21.13 -10.10
CA ILE A 430 -10.42 22.22 -10.50
C ILE A 430 -9.41 22.45 -9.39
N PHE A 431 -8.18 22.76 -9.77
CA PHE A 431 -7.10 23.00 -8.81
C PHE A 431 -6.19 24.15 -9.24
N LEU A 432 -5.45 24.67 -8.28
CA LEU A 432 -4.42 25.69 -8.44
C LEU A 432 -3.34 25.47 -7.40
N GLU A 433 -2.09 25.47 -7.83
CA GLU A 433 -0.89 25.48 -6.99
C GLU A 433 0.00 26.65 -7.40
N HIS A 434 0.39 27.50 -6.46
CA HIS A 434 1.16 28.72 -6.76
C HIS A 434 2.31 28.91 -5.78
N ARG A 435 3.51 28.99 -6.32
CA ARG A 435 4.71 29.38 -5.58
C ARG A 435 5.09 30.83 -5.92
N MET A 436 5.23 31.65 -4.89
CA MET A 436 5.74 33.03 -4.97
C MET A 436 7.09 33.11 -4.28
N GLN A 437 8.15 33.38 -5.01
CA GLN A 437 9.47 33.61 -4.47
C GLN A 437 9.74 35.10 -4.35
N PHE A 438 9.67 35.62 -3.12
CA PHE A 438 9.83 37.05 -2.82
C PHE A 438 11.32 37.50 -2.86
N SER A 439 12.21 36.58 -2.48
CA SER A 439 13.65 36.74 -2.53
C SER A 439 14.31 35.37 -2.71
N PRO A 440 15.61 35.26 -2.96
CA PRO A 440 16.33 33.99 -2.97
C PRO A 440 16.18 33.18 -1.66
N GLN A 441 15.90 33.88 -0.55
CA GLN A 441 15.79 33.29 0.78
C GLN A 441 14.37 32.95 1.20
N PHE A 442 13.34 33.51 0.57
CA PHE A 442 11.98 33.39 1.07
C PHE A 442 10.96 33.13 -0.02
N SER A 443 10.21 32.05 0.12
CA SER A 443 9.07 31.74 -0.75
C SER A 443 7.84 31.31 0.04
N LEU A 444 6.67 31.58 -0.54
CA LEU A 444 5.35 31.12 -0.13
C LEU A 444 4.81 30.21 -1.22
N LEU A 445 4.28 29.07 -0.83
CA LEU A 445 3.55 28.15 -1.69
C LEU A 445 2.16 27.92 -1.12
N TYR A 446 1.13 27.98 -1.95
CA TYR A 446 -0.23 27.63 -1.56
C TYR A 446 -0.97 26.94 -2.68
N GLY A 447 -1.86 26.04 -2.32
CA GLY A 447 -2.71 25.31 -3.24
C GLY A 447 -4.17 25.25 -2.79
N LEU A 448 -5.07 25.19 -3.76
CA LEU A 448 -6.50 25.06 -3.56
C LEU A 448 -7.09 24.09 -4.58
N ARG A 449 -8.01 23.24 -4.14
CA ARG A 449 -8.77 22.33 -5.01
C ARG A 449 -10.22 22.23 -4.54
N GLY A 450 -11.13 22.15 -5.49
CA GLY A 450 -12.52 21.83 -5.26
C GLY A 450 -12.95 20.68 -6.13
N ASP A 451 -13.58 19.66 -5.54
CA ASP A 451 -14.07 18.46 -6.20
C ASP A 451 -15.58 18.38 -6.09
N LEU A 452 -16.23 17.87 -7.13
CA LEU A 452 -17.61 17.45 -7.14
C LEU A 452 -17.66 15.96 -7.49
N VAL A 453 -17.99 15.16 -6.48
CA VAL A 453 -18.02 13.70 -6.59
C VAL A 453 -19.47 13.24 -6.64
N GLN A 454 -19.78 12.41 -7.63
CA GLN A 454 -21.01 11.63 -7.70
C GLN A 454 -20.69 10.16 -7.51
N LEU A 455 -21.39 9.51 -6.61
CA LEU A 455 -21.30 8.08 -6.35
C LEU A 455 -22.66 7.44 -6.65
N ASN A 456 -22.69 6.39 -7.46
CA ASN A 456 -23.87 5.60 -7.74
C ASN A 456 -23.59 4.15 -7.40
N ASP A 457 -24.38 3.57 -6.52
CA ASP A 457 -24.22 2.22 -6.03
C ASP A 457 -25.48 1.41 -6.27
N SER A 458 -25.31 0.14 -6.60
CA SER A 458 -26.39 -0.82 -6.67
C SER A 458 -25.92 -2.19 -6.14
N ASP A 459 -26.88 -2.97 -5.64
CA ASP A 459 -26.65 -4.34 -5.20
C ASP A 459 -27.29 -5.32 -6.21
N PRO A 460 -26.47 -5.93 -7.09
CA PRO A 460 -26.98 -6.89 -8.08
C PRO A 460 -27.64 -8.12 -7.47
N LEU A 461 -27.14 -8.62 -6.35
CA LEU A 461 -27.70 -9.78 -5.65
C LEU A 461 -29.07 -9.46 -5.06
N TYR A 462 -29.20 -8.32 -4.39
CA TYR A 462 -30.47 -7.84 -3.87
C TYR A 462 -31.50 -7.67 -5.00
N ASN A 463 -31.12 -7.00 -6.09
CA ASN A 463 -31.99 -6.80 -7.24
C ASN A 463 -32.46 -8.13 -7.87
N GLN A 464 -31.57 -9.13 -7.94
CA GLN A 464 -31.90 -10.45 -8.42
C GLN A 464 -32.90 -11.16 -7.49
N GLY A 465 -32.72 -11.02 -6.17
CA GLY A 465 -33.63 -11.56 -5.18
C GLY A 465 -35.03 -10.95 -5.25
N ILE A 466 -35.13 -9.64 -5.36
CA ILE A 466 -36.41 -8.93 -5.52
C ILE A 466 -37.12 -9.37 -6.82
N ALA A 467 -36.38 -9.49 -7.94
CA ALA A 467 -36.91 -9.98 -9.20
C ALA A 467 -37.42 -11.43 -9.13
N ALA A 468 -36.84 -12.25 -8.24
CA ALA A 468 -37.26 -13.60 -7.98
C ALA A 468 -38.45 -13.68 -6.99
N GLY A 469 -38.96 -12.56 -6.49
CA GLY A 469 -40.06 -12.48 -5.54
C GLY A 469 -39.67 -12.79 -4.10
N LEU A 470 -38.39 -12.68 -3.76
CA LEU A 470 -37.87 -12.83 -2.40
C LEU A 470 -37.99 -11.47 -1.66
N GLY A 471 -38.30 -11.52 -0.37
CA GLY A 471 -38.44 -10.29 0.42
C GLY A 471 -37.08 -9.59 0.66
N PRO A 472 -37.12 -8.27 0.89
CA PRO A 472 -35.89 -7.48 1.05
C PRO A 472 -35.11 -7.81 2.35
N ASP A 473 -35.73 -8.42 3.30
CA ASP A 473 -35.20 -8.71 4.64
C ASP A 473 -34.73 -10.15 4.84
N GLY A 474 -34.52 -10.88 3.73
CA GLY A 474 -34.06 -12.26 3.82
C GLY A 474 -35.05 -13.23 4.48
N ALA A 475 -36.33 -12.83 4.65
CA ALA A 475 -37.37 -13.63 5.31
C ALA A 475 -37.55 -15.02 4.71
N ASN A 476 -37.05 -15.25 3.50
CA ASN A 476 -37.02 -16.52 2.79
C ASN A 476 -35.60 -17.15 2.69
N GLY A 477 -34.64 -16.70 3.51
CA GLY A 477 -33.31 -17.28 3.54
C GLY A 477 -32.40 -16.86 2.37
N PHE A 478 -32.80 -15.86 1.60
CA PHE A 478 -31.99 -15.38 0.46
C PHE A 478 -30.77 -14.57 0.93
N CYS A 479 -30.90 -13.86 2.03
CA CYS A 479 -29.79 -13.13 2.64
C CYS A 479 -30.01 -12.88 4.13
N PRO A 480 -29.50 -13.74 5.01
CA PRO A 480 -29.95 -13.73 6.40
C PRO A 480 -29.32 -12.65 7.29
N THR A 481 -28.14 -12.12 7.02
CA THR A 481 -27.52 -11.26 8.03
C THR A 481 -26.56 -10.19 7.48
N TYR A 482 -25.98 -10.39 6.33
CA TYR A 482 -24.92 -9.52 5.77
C TYR A 482 -25.18 -9.03 4.35
N CYS A 483 -26.23 -9.42 3.70
CA CYS A 483 -26.77 -8.58 2.65
C CYS A 483 -27.21 -7.32 3.35
N MET A 484 -26.32 -6.42 3.48
CA MET A 484 -26.66 -5.09 3.93
C MET A 484 -27.38 -4.44 2.77
N SER A 485 -28.64 -4.86 2.63
CA SER A 485 -29.58 -4.24 1.74
C SER A 485 -29.46 -2.74 1.98
N LEU A 486 -28.89 -2.05 1.04
CA LEU A 486 -29.23 -0.66 0.89
C LEU A 486 -30.76 -0.63 0.94
N PRO A 487 -31.38 0.19 1.76
CA PRO A 487 -32.85 0.26 1.84
C PRO A 487 -33.48 0.50 0.46
N GLU A 488 -32.68 0.86 -0.50
CA GLU A 488 -33.00 1.07 -1.91
C GLU A 488 -32.02 0.26 -2.77
N SER A 489 -32.54 -0.43 -3.77
CA SER A 489 -31.77 -1.26 -4.72
C SER A 489 -30.76 -0.45 -5.55
N GLN A 490 -30.79 0.85 -5.46
CA GLN A 490 -29.89 1.77 -6.13
C GLN A 490 -29.81 3.08 -5.33
N HIS A 491 -28.62 3.58 -5.11
CA HIS A 491 -28.38 4.81 -4.38
C HIS A 491 -27.47 5.77 -5.15
N THR A 492 -27.74 7.08 -5.08
CA THR A 492 -26.92 8.13 -5.67
C THR A 492 -26.58 9.18 -4.64
N SER A 493 -25.32 9.42 -4.43
CA SER A 493 -24.80 10.43 -3.48
C SER A 493 -23.95 11.47 -4.18
N TRP A 494 -23.95 12.70 -3.62
CA TRP A 494 -23.13 13.80 -4.09
C TRP A 494 -22.30 14.39 -2.96
N TYR A 495 -21.00 14.60 -3.21
CA TYR A 495 -20.08 15.18 -2.25
C TYR A 495 -19.36 16.38 -2.87
N GLY A 496 -19.36 17.52 -2.17
CA GLY A 496 -18.43 18.62 -2.45
C GLY A 496 -17.23 18.50 -1.51
N LEU A 497 -16.01 18.48 -2.06
CA LEU A 497 -14.77 18.39 -1.28
C LEU A 497 -13.95 19.65 -1.47
N TYR A 498 -13.25 20.06 -0.41
CA TYR A 498 -12.37 21.23 -0.41
C TYR A 498 -11.02 20.86 0.17
N ASN A 499 -9.97 21.15 -0.60
CA ASN A 499 -8.60 20.80 -0.26
C ASN A 499 -7.71 22.03 -0.38
N GLY A 500 -6.74 22.16 0.51
CA GLY A 500 -5.81 23.27 0.44
C GLY A 500 -4.57 23.07 1.30
N ASN A 501 -3.50 23.67 0.84
CA ASN A 501 -2.22 23.74 1.55
C ASN A 501 -1.68 25.16 1.53
N ILE A 502 -0.89 25.47 2.54
CA ILE A 502 -0.08 26.67 2.60
C ILE A 502 1.26 26.35 3.25
N SER A 503 2.34 26.81 2.63
CA SER A 503 3.69 26.50 3.04
C SER A 503 4.62 27.69 2.93
N LEU A 504 5.53 27.82 3.90
CA LEU A 504 6.60 28.82 3.91
C LEU A 504 7.94 28.09 3.80
N VAL A 505 8.83 28.66 2.98
CA VAL A 505 10.23 28.20 2.87
C VAL A 505 11.14 29.38 3.15
N TYR A 506 12.14 29.14 4.01
CA TYR A 506 13.20 30.09 4.34
C TYR A 506 14.56 29.44 4.16
N SER A 507 15.32 29.92 3.19
CA SER A 507 16.67 29.44 2.85
C SER A 507 17.69 30.54 3.11
N PRO A 508 18.24 30.67 4.34
CA PRO A 508 19.20 31.72 4.67
C PRO A 508 20.46 31.66 3.81
N VAL A 509 20.85 30.47 3.42
CA VAL A 509 21.94 30.16 2.47
C VAL A 509 21.52 29.00 1.60
N GLU A 510 22.15 28.81 0.43
CA GLU A 510 21.79 27.74 -0.53
C GLU A 510 21.85 26.33 0.08
N GLN A 511 22.70 26.14 1.08
CA GLN A 511 22.91 24.83 1.71
C GLN A 511 21.90 24.51 2.81
N VAL A 512 21.06 25.46 3.21
CA VAL A 512 20.13 25.27 4.34
C VAL A 512 18.75 25.80 3.99
N SER A 513 17.75 24.96 4.15
CA SER A 513 16.35 25.34 3.98
C SER A 513 15.53 24.92 5.21
N ALA A 514 14.66 25.78 5.66
CA ALA A 514 13.65 25.52 6.69
C ALA A 514 12.27 25.71 6.09
N TYR A 515 11.32 24.89 6.48
CA TYR A 515 9.95 25.00 6.00
C TYR A 515 8.91 24.75 7.08
N LEU A 516 7.71 25.28 6.82
CA LEU A 516 6.51 25.01 7.61
C LEU A 516 5.34 24.84 6.65
N THR A 517 4.58 23.76 6.82
CA THR A 517 3.42 23.41 5.97
C THR A 517 2.20 23.14 6.82
N TYR A 518 1.07 23.68 6.38
CA TYR A 518 -0.27 23.33 6.82
C TYR A 518 -1.04 22.78 5.62
N ASN A 519 -1.63 21.59 5.77
CA ASN A 519 -2.46 20.97 4.73
C ASN A 519 -3.75 20.46 5.37
N LYS A 520 -4.87 20.73 4.71
CA LYS A 520 -6.18 20.19 5.06
C LYS A 520 -6.80 19.59 3.81
N ALA A 521 -7.17 18.31 3.88
CA ALA A 521 -7.76 17.59 2.76
C ALA A 521 -9.04 16.88 3.18
N GLN A 522 -9.97 16.76 2.23
CA GLN A 522 -11.16 15.93 2.31
C GLN A 522 -11.15 14.93 1.17
N TYR A 523 -11.65 13.74 1.41
CA TYR A 523 -11.77 12.67 0.44
C TYR A 523 -13.04 11.87 0.67
N VAL A 524 -13.42 11.07 -0.31
CA VAL A 524 -14.47 10.06 -0.19
C VAL A 524 -13.78 8.74 0.13
N ASP A 525 -14.04 8.20 1.31
CA ASP A 525 -13.54 6.89 1.71
C ASP A 525 -14.59 5.84 1.31
N ALA A 526 -14.45 5.34 0.11
CA ALA A 526 -15.38 4.37 -0.44
C ALA A 526 -15.01 2.92 -0.09
N ASN A 527 -13.99 2.72 0.74
CA ASN A 527 -13.49 1.44 1.22
C ASN A 527 -13.04 0.44 0.14
N ALA A 528 -13.17 0.83 -1.12
CA ALA A 528 -12.61 0.12 -2.26
C ALA A 528 -11.72 1.09 -3.02
N ASN A 529 -10.49 0.73 -3.18
CA ASN A 529 -9.48 1.40 -4.00
C ASN A 529 -10.04 2.43 -4.99
N ASP A 530 -10.17 3.67 -4.51
CA ASP A 530 -10.39 4.84 -5.33
C ASP A 530 -11.71 4.95 -6.06
N GLY A 531 -12.80 4.47 -5.54
CA GLY A 531 -13.96 5.01 -6.16
C GLY A 531 -15.20 4.21 -6.21
N ALA A 532 -15.21 3.09 -5.58
CA ALA A 532 -16.46 2.39 -5.45
C ALA A 532 -16.65 1.97 -4.00
N VAL A 533 -17.88 1.91 -3.56
CA VAL A 533 -18.20 1.35 -2.26
C VAL A 533 -17.89 -0.14 -2.33
N GLY A 534 -16.92 -0.58 -1.53
CA GLY A 534 -16.53 -1.98 -1.47
C GLY A 534 -17.24 -2.76 -0.38
N THR A 535 -18.01 -2.09 0.49
CA THR A 535 -18.74 -2.74 1.56
C THR A 535 -20.14 -2.19 1.65
N LEU A 536 -21.10 -3.08 1.62
CA LEU A 536 -22.52 -2.77 1.83
C LEU A 536 -22.82 -2.34 3.26
N GLY A 537 -23.85 -1.54 3.44
CA GLY A 537 -24.37 -1.10 4.74
C GLY A 537 -23.75 0.15 5.33
N VAL A 538 -22.87 0.79 4.65
CA VAL A 538 -22.48 2.15 4.95
C VAL A 538 -23.56 3.06 4.38
N ASP A 539 -24.21 3.88 5.24
CA ASP A 539 -25.07 4.96 4.75
C ASP A 539 -24.20 5.94 3.95
N PRO A 540 -24.25 5.91 2.60
CA PRO A 540 -23.36 6.71 1.78
C PRO A 540 -23.56 8.21 1.96
N THR A 541 -24.65 8.63 2.60
CA THR A 541 -25.01 10.05 2.73
C THR A 541 -24.23 10.78 3.80
N THR A 542 -23.72 10.09 4.82
CA THR A 542 -23.12 10.75 6.00
C THR A 542 -21.69 10.33 6.32
N GLN A 543 -21.24 9.20 5.83
CA GLN A 543 -20.04 8.54 6.35
C GLN A 543 -18.86 8.52 5.39
N LEU A 544 -19.08 8.60 4.07
CA LEU A 544 -18.00 8.47 3.10
C LEU A 544 -17.11 9.69 2.97
N ARG A 545 -17.58 10.90 3.35
CA ARG A 545 -16.74 12.08 3.34
C ARG A 545 -15.88 12.15 4.60
N GLN A 546 -14.59 11.96 4.42
CA GLN A 546 -13.58 11.98 5.45
C GLN A 546 -12.68 13.22 5.35
N GLY A 547 -11.84 13.42 6.34
CA GLY A 547 -10.89 14.53 6.33
C GLY A 547 -9.60 14.22 7.06
N THR A 548 -8.56 14.90 6.64
CA THR A 548 -7.24 14.86 7.26
C THR A 548 -6.65 16.24 7.41
N LEU A 549 -5.83 16.41 8.44
CA LEU A 549 -5.10 17.62 8.74
C LEU A 549 -3.63 17.27 8.95
N LEU A 550 -2.71 18.03 8.35
CA LEU A 550 -1.27 17.92 8.58
C LEU A 550 -0.69 19.28 8.94
N ILE A 551 0.12 19.30 10.00
CA ILE A 551 1.07 20.38 10.31
C ILE A 551 2.45 19.76 10.34
N GLU A 552 3.37 20.29 9.52
CA GLU A 552 4.73 19.76 9.39
C GLU A 552 5.72 20.91 9.33
N GLY A 553 6.83 20.79 10.06
CA GLY A 553 7.97 21.69 9.96
C GLY A 553 9.27 20.90 9.87
N GLY A 554 10.23 21.37 9.06
CA GLY A 554 11.46 20.64 8.85
C GLY A 554 12.64 21.52 8.42
N LEU A 555 13.81 20.88 8.42
CA LEU A 555 15.07 21.46 7.97
C LEU A 555 15.70 20.55 6.93
N LYS A 556 16.30 21.14 5.90
CA LYS A 556 17.04 20.44 4.84
C LYS A 556 18.44 21.04 4.72
N PHE A 557 19.41 20.18 4.51
CA PHE A 557 20.81 20.54 4.41
C PHE A 557 21.44 19.87 3.18
N ASP A 558 22.10 20.65 2.34
CA ASP A 558 22.90 20.21 1.20
C ASP A 558 24.36 20.54 1.44
N LEU A 559 25.12 19.58 1.91
CA LEU A 559 26.44 19.76 2.50
C LEU A 559 27.53 19.07 1.66
N LEU A 560 28.79 19.32 2.02
CA LEU A 560 29.98 18.68 1.43
C LEU A 560 29.98 18.73 -0.10
N ASN A 561 29.71 19.91 -0.68
CA ASN A 561 29.63 20.13 -2.12
C ASN A 561 28.61 19.20 -2.78
N LYS A 562 27.39 19.12 -2.23
CA LYS A 562 26.27 18.30 -2.74
C LYS A 562 26.51 16.80 -2.65
N SER A 563 27.40 16.34 -1.79
CA SER A 563 27.62 14.90 -1.55
C SER A 563 26.97 14.37 -0.27
N LEU A 564 26.38 15.25 0.54
CA LEU A 564 25.61 14.87 1.74
C LEU A 564 24.34 15.72 1.81
N PHE A 565 23.21 15.06 1.67
CA PHE A 565 21.88 15.63 1.91
C PHE A 565 21.33 15.10 3.21
N ILE A 566 20.75 15.97 4.03
CA ILE A 566 20.03 15.60 5.26
C ILE A 566 18.69 16.31 5.27
N SER A 567 17.61 15.59 5.54
CA SER A 567 16.30 16.17 5.82
C SER A 567 15.81 15.76 7.20
N THR A 568 15.13 16.68 7.89
CA THR A 568 14.46 16.43 9.17
C THR A 568 13.05 16.98 9.11
N ALA A 569 12.11 16.30 9.78
CA ALA A 569 10.75 16.80 9.93
C ALA A 569 10.18 16.44 11.30
N GLY A 570 9.37 17.35 11.85
CA GLY A 570 8.46 17.08 12.95
C GLY A 570 7.05 17.35 12.46
N PHE A 571 6.09 16.49 12.82
CA PHE A 571 4.74 16.60 12.28
C PHE A 571 3.67 16.18 13.28
N LYS A 572 2.47 16.72 13.05
CA LYS A 572 1.20 16.27 13.63
C LYS A 572 0.21 16.07 12.49
N GLN A 573 -0.38 14.89 12.43
CA GLN A 573 -1.43 14.55 11.48
C GLN A 573 -2.66 14.03 12.22
N GLU A 574 -3.85 14.40 11.74
CA GLU A 574 -5.12 13.89 12.23
C GLU A 574 -5.90 13.33 11.04
N ARG A 575 -6.60 12.23 11.25
CA ARG A 575 -7.43 11.58 10.25
C ARG A 575 -8.71 11.06 10.88
N ALA A 576 -9.84 11.30 10.24
CA ALA A 576 -11.05 10.57 10.54
C ALA A 576 -10.92 9.13 10.01
N VAL A 577 -11.30 8.15 10.82
CA VAL A 577 -11.26 6.72 10.50
C VAL A 577 -12.66 6.15 10.71
N PRO A 578 -13.26 5.48 9.71
CA PRO A 578 -14.49 4.76 9.91
C PRO A 578 -14.26 3.60 10.88
N VAL A 579 -15.16 3.40 11.82
CA VAL A 579 -15.10 2.34 12.82
C VAL A 579 -16.49 1.73 13.04
N GLY A 580 -16.51 0.50 13.56
CA GLY A 580 -17.74 -0.25 13.78
C GLY A 580 -18.20 -1.03 12.55
N VAL A 581 -19.19 -1.88 12.72
CA VAL A 581 -19.75 -2.69 11.64
C VAL A 581 -20.30 -1.76 10.55
N GLY A 582 -19.83 -1.96 9.32
CA GLY A 582 -20.22 -1.14 8.17
C GLY A 582 -19.76 0.32 8.24
N GLY A 583 -18.73 0.67 9.03
CA GLY A 583 -18.24 2.04 9.12
C GLY A 583 -19.27 3.05 9.72
N SER A 584 -20.23 2.55 10.50
CA SER A 584 -21.34 3.33 11.02
C SER A 584 -20.96 4.45 12.01
N GLN A 585 -19.71 4.47 12.44
CA GLN A 585 -19.17 5.47 13.38
C GLN A 585 -17.83 5.98 12.89
N HIS A 586 -17.42 7.15 13.36
CA HIS A 586 -16.11 7.72 13.06
C HIS A 586 -15.28 7.83 14.33
N SER A 587 -14.02 7.44 14.21
CA SER A 587 -12.97 7.69 15.18
C SER A 587 -11.96 8.70 14.63
N GLN A 588 -11.09 9.18 15.49
CA GLN A 588 -10.01 10.07 15.11
C GLN A 588 -8.67 9.37 15.34
N ALA A 589 -7.89 9.23 14.28
CA ALA A 589 -6.50 8.84 14.42
C ALA A 589 -5.64 10.10 14.62
N HIS A 590 -4.77 10.07 15.63
CA HIS A 590 -3.81 11.13 15.94
C HIS A 590 -2.40 10.59 15.77
N ILE A 591 -1.65 11.21 14.89
CA ILE A 591 -0.31 10.78 14.54
C ILE A 591 0.65 11.94 14.81
N THR A 592 1.63 11.70 15.67
CA THR A 592 2.72 12.66 15.90
C THR A 592 4.04 11.95 15.72
N GLY A 593 5.05 12.67 15.21
CA GLY A 593 6.34 12.03 14.98
C GLY A 593 7.45 13.00 14.61
N ALA A 594 8.62 12.40 14.51
CA ALA A 594 9.84 13.06 14.04
C ALA A 594 10.61 12.11 13.12
N GLU A 595 11.21 12.67 12.10
CA GLU A 595 11.94 11.95 11.05
C GLU A 595 13.27 12.61 10.74
N ILE A 596 14.25 11.79 10.40
CA ILE A 596 15.52 12.21 9.81
C ILE A 596 15.93 11.25 8.72
N GLU A 597 16.38 11.78 7.59
CA GLU A 597 16.95 11.04 6.47
C GLU A 597 18.26 11.66 6.04
N ALA A 598 19.20 10.82 5.63
CA ALA A 598 20.49 11.24 5.12
C ALA A 598 20.87 10.41 3.89
N ASN A 599 21.30 11.09 2.82
CA ASN A 599 21.91 10.50 1.63
C ASN A 599 23.35 11.02 1.50
N TYR A 600 24.29 10.10 1.40
CA TYR A 600 25.71 10.43 1.29
C TYR A 600 26.34 9.71 0.09
N GLN A 601 26.85 10.48 -0.88
CA GLN A 601 27.49 9.96 -2.07
C GLN A 601 28.71 10.81 -2.44
N PRO A 602 29.88 10.57 -1.80
CA PRO A 602 31.10 11.34 -2.08
C PRO A 602 31.76 10.96 -3.41
N SER A 603 31.39 9.85 -4.02
CA SER A 603 31.96 9.37 -5.30
C SER A 603 31.02 8.36 -5.99
N ALA A 604 31.28 8.07 -7.26
CA ALA A 604 30.60 7.00 -8.00
C ALA A 604 30.77 5.59 -7.40
N ARG A 605 31.71 5.42 -6.47
CA ARG A 605 32.06 4.11 -5.88
C ARG A 605 31.42 3.85 -4.53
N PHE A 606 30.93 4.88 -3.87
CA PHE A 606 30.35 4.76 -2.54
C PHE A 606 29.11 5.59 -2.42
N PHE A 607 28.06 4.98 -1.92
CA PHE A 607 26.92 5.70 -1.37
C PHE A 607 26.41 5.02 -0.09
N ALA A 608 25.76 5.82 0.73
CA ALA A 608 25.03 5.34 1.90
C ALA A 608 23.77 6.16 2.09
N THR A 609 22.72 5.48 2.56
CA THR A 609 21.48 6.13 3.03
C THR A 609 21.22 5.70 4.46
N ALA A 610 20.67 6.61 5.25
CA ALA A 610 20.24 6.32 6.61
C ALA A 610 18.92 7.03 6.90
N SER A 611 18.02 6.37 7.59
CA SER A 611 16.77 6.98 8.06
C SER A 611 16.44 6.53 9.48
N TYR A 612 15.82 7.43 10.22
CA TYR A 612 15.22 7.13 11.52
C TYR A 612 13.90 7.86 11.65
N SER A 613 12.93 7.20 12.28
CA SER A 613 11.66 7.82 12.66
C SER A 613 11.19 7.37 14.02
N TYR A 614 10.53 8.29 14.69
CA TYR A 614 9.72 8.05 15.87
C TYR A 614 8.26 8.38 15.53
N LEU A 615 7.36 7.44 15.80
CA LEU A 615 5.92 7.56 15.55
C LEU A 615 5.15 7.30 16.84
N HIS A 616 4.20 8.16 17.14
CA HIS A 616 3.20 7.94 18.17
C HIS A 616 1.82 8.08 17.54
N THR A 617 1.16 6.95 17.36
CA THR A 617 -0.14 6.86 16.68
C THR A 617 -1.17 6.35 17.66
N THR A 618 -2.24 7.12 17.83
CA THR A 618 -3.35 6.75 18.71
C THR A 618 -4.67 6.87 17.97
N LEU A 619 -5.64 6.07 18.40
CA LEU A 619 -6.98 6.01 17.86
C LEU A 619 -7.99 6.28 19.00
N ASP A 620 -8.84 7.29 18.83
CA ASP A 620 -9.98 7.53 19.71
C ASP A 620 -11.12 6.62 19.29
N THR A 621 -11.60 5.79 20.19
CA THR A 621 -12.64 4.83 19.86
C THR A 621 -13.98 5.25 20.48
N PRO A 622 -15.09 5.29 19.73
CA PRO A 622 -16.41 5.50 20.28
C PRO A 622 -16.80 4.38 21.24
N SER A 623 -17.71 4.65 22.16
CA SER A 623 -18.25 3.63 23.07
C SER A 623 -18.91 2.48 22.30
N GLY A 624 -18.67 1.26 22.74
CA GLY A 624 -19.25 0.08 22.12
C GLY A 624 -18.44 -0.48 20.95
N PHE A 625 -17.21 -0.01 20.75
CA PHE A 625 -16.30 -0.63 19.79
C PHE A 625 -15.84 -2.01 20.28
N TRP A 626 -15.90 -2.99 19.40
CA TRP A 626 -15.63 -4.38 19.68
C TRP A 626 -14.33 -4.82 19.05
N ASN A 627 -13.35 -5.18 19.86
CA ASN A 627 -12.15 -5.88 19.41
C ASN A 627 -11.83 -7.01 20.36
N TYR A 628 -11.52 -8.18 19.83
CA TYR A 628 -11.22 -9.38 20.62
C TYR A 628 -9.75 -9.68 20.63
N PRO A 629 -9.20 -9.88 21.79
CA PRO A 629 -7.97 -10.64 21.89
C PRO A 629 -8.29 -12.13 21.71
N ALA A 630 -7.70 -12.79 20.74
CA ALA A 630 -7.79 -14.24 20.51
C ALA A 630 -7.44 -15.08 21.75
N GLN A 631 -6.65 -14.52 22.67
CA GLN A 631 -6.30 -15.10 23.97
C GLN A 631 -7.48 -15.33 24.91
N MET A 632 -8.62 -14.72 24.64
CA MET A 632 -9.83 -14.90 25.46
C MET A 632 -10.64 -16.15 25.06
N GLY A 633 -10.14 -16.96 24.11
CA GLY A 633 -10.80 -18.19 23.68
C GLY A 633 -12.05 -17.94 22.84
N SER A 634 -12.13 -16.78 22.22
CA SER A 634 -13.29 -16.41 21.40
C SER A 634 -12.90 -16.06 19.99
N ASN A 635 -13.85 -16.19 19.13
CA ASN A 635 -13.71 -15.95 17.72
C ASN A 635 -14.22 -14.57 17.34
N PHE A 636 -13.67 -14.04 16.34
CA PHE A 636 -13.83 -12.92 15.44
C PHE A 636 -14.93 -11.86 15.70
N ASP A 637 -16.05 -12.11 16.30
CA ASP A 637 -17.07 -11.06 16.49
C ASP A 637 -17.33 -10.72 17.95
N GLY A 638 -17.05 -9.48 18.29
CA GLY A 638 -17.26 -8.90 19.56
C GLY A 638 -18.66 -9.03 20.14
N ALA A 639 -19.65 -8.95 19.32
CA ALA A 639 -21.03 -9.03 19.75
C ALA A 639 -21.37 -10.38 20.42
N ALA A 640 -20.73 -11.45 20.02
CA ALA A 640 -21.11 -12.78 20.47
C ALA A 640 -20.45 -13.23 21.78
N THR A 641 -19.34 -12.65 22.19
CA THR A 641 -18.72 -13.00 23.48
C THR A 641 -18.98 -11.97 24.56
N GLY A 642 -19.60 -10.85 24.19
CA GLY A 642 -20.03 -9.84 25.15
C GLY A 642 -18.90 -9.10 25.86
N ILE A 643 -17.74 -8.92 25.23
CA ILE A 643 -16.71 -7.99 25.73
C ILE A 643 -16.97 -6.60 25.17
N VAL A 644 -17.02 -5.63 26.04
CA VAL A 644 -17.23 -4.21 25.72
C VAL A 644 -16.11 -3.39 26.27
N TRP A 645 -15.47 -2.57 25.44
CA TRP A 645 -14.50 -1.60 25.90
C TRP A 645 -15.16 -0.46 26.64
N ASP A 646 -14.50 0.08 27.65
CA ASP A 646 -14.95 1.32 28.28
C ASP A 646 -15.03 2.46 27.26
N SER A 647 -16.02 3.30 27.40
CA SER A 647 -16.25 4.43 26.51
C SER A 647 -15.14 5.49 26.62
N ASN A 648 -14.90 6.21 25.53
CA ASN A 648 -14.00 7.36 25.46
C ASN A 648 -12.54 7.06 25.82
N GLN A 649 -12.02 5.94 25.39
CA GLN A 649 -10.61 5.62 25.49
C GLN A 649 -9.86 6.05 24.22
N THR A 650 -8.58 6.34 24.42
CA THR A 650 -7.61 6.52 23.34
C THR A 650 -6.65 5.35 23.38
N PHE A 651 -6.57 4.59 22.30
CA PHE A 651 -5.73 3.41 22.18
C PHE A 651 -4.47 3.72 21.39
N GLN A 652 -3.36 3.04 21.70
CA GLN A 652 -2.25 2.94 20.76
C GLN A 652 -2.77 2.20 19.51
N ASP A 653 -2.57 2.76 18.34
CA ASP A 653 -2.95 2.11 17.08
C ASP A 653 -2.06 0.85 16.89
N PRO A 654 -2.65 -0.35 16.82
CA PRO A 654 -1.88 -1.59 16.76
C PRO A 654 -1.21 -1.77 15.40
N GLY A 655 -0.21 -2.68 15.36
CA GLY A 655 0.52 -3.00 14.14
C GLY A 655 1.53 -1.93 13.69
N ILE A 656 1.64 -0.81 14.41
CA ILE A 656 2.50 0.32 14.02
C ILE A 656 3.76 0.35 14.89
N PRO A 657 4.97 0.17 14.32
CA PRO A 657 6.20 0.30 15.06
C PRO A 657 6.46 1.76 15.47
N GLN A 658 6.76 1.98 16.75
CA GLN A 658 7.07 3.33 17.25
C GLN A 658 8.42 3.85 16.77
N HIS A 659 9.37 2.97 16.50
CA HIS A 659 10.72 3.32 16.07
C HIS A 659 11.09 2.51 14.83
N LEU A 660 11.61 3.20 13.83
CA LEU A 660 12.17 2.58 12.63
C LEU A 660 13.53 3.19 12.35
N PHE A 661 14.53 2.35 12.12
CA PHE A 661 15.86 2.78 11.74
C PHE A 661 16.37 1.89 10.60
N ASN A 662 16.83 2.52 9.52
CA ASN A 662 17.35 1.84 8.34
C ASN A 662 18.69 2.45 7.93
N VAL A 663 19.61 1.60 7.48
CA VAL A 663 20.87 2.00 6.87
C VAL A 663 21.16 1.11 5.68
N LEU A 664 21.49 1.70 4.54
CA LEU A 664 22.03 1.02 3.38
C LEU A 664 23.39 1.62 3.05
N ALA A 665 24.39 0.80 2.83
CA ALA A 665 25.69 1.23 2.34
C ALA A 665 26.13 0.33 1.17
N ASN A 666 26.67 0.94 0.13
CA ASN A 666 27.18 0.26 -1.06
C ASN A 666 28.56 0.79 -1.43
N TYR A 667 29.52 -0.11 -1.66
CA TYR A 667 30.89 0.25 -2.00
C TYR A 667 31.42 -0.63 -3.12
N LYS A 668 31.99 -0.01 -4.17
CA LYS A 668 32.60 -0.68 -5.33
C LYS A 668 34.07 -0.32 -5.42
N LEU A 669 34.92 -1.34 -5.42
CA LEU A 669 36.36 -1.23 -5.64
C LEU A 669 36.69 -0.95 -7.12
N GLU A 670 37.92 -0.50 -7.40
CA GLU A 670 38.40 -0.22 -8.79
C GLU A 670 38.42 -1.45 -9.69
N ASN A 671 38.63 -2.63 -9.09
CA ASN A 671 38.67 -3.88 -9.84
C ASN A 671 37.29 -4.47 -10.14
N GLY A 672 36.20 -3.75 -9.84
CA GLY A 672 34.83 -4.18 -10.08
C GLY A 672 34.20 -4.99 -8.94
N LEU A 673 34.95 -5.43 -7.93
CA LEU A 673 34.40 -6.08 -6.73
C LEU A 673 33.71 -5.03 -5.86
N GLY A 674 32.52 -5.37 -5.35
CA GLY A 674 31.79 -4.48 -4.44
C GLY A 674 31.09 -5.21 -3.32
N PHE A 675 30.69 -4.46 -2.32
CA PHE A 675 30.02 -4.92 -1.10
C PHE A 675 28.85 -4.03 -0.76
N GLN A 676 27.81 -4.63 -0.22
CA GLN A 676 26.63 -3.95 0.24
C GLN A 676 26.21 -4.49 1.60
N ALA A 677 25.72 -3.60 2.44
CA ALA A 677 25.07 -3.95 3.71
C ALA A 677 23.80 -3.13 3.89
N ASN A 678 22.76 -3.76 4.41
CA ASN A 678 21.51 -3.12 4.78
C ASN A 678 21.12 -3.59 6.19
N LEU A 679 20.92 -2.64 7.10
CA LEU A 679 20.46 -2.87 8.46
C LEU A 679 19.09 -2.24 8.64
N GLN A 680 18.16 -3.00 9.20
CA GLN A 680 16.85 -2.55 9.62
C GLN A 680 16.68 -2.82 11.11
N VAL A 681 16.13 -1.85 11.83
CA VAL A 681 15.76 -2.00 13.24
C VAL A 681 14.32 -1.50 13.39
N THR A 682 13.46 -2.36 13.92
CA THR A 682 12.05 -2.06 14.18
C THR A 682 11.82 -2.07 15.69
N GLY A 683 11.20 -1.01 16.19
CA GLY A 683 10.82 -0.90 17.60
C GLY A 683 9.64 -1.81 17.95
N PRO A 684 9.23 -1.82 19.22
CA PRO A 684 8.14 -2.67 19.68
C PRO A 684 6.83 -2.35 18.97
N ILE A 685 6.03 -3.41 18.70
CA ILE A 685 4.72 -3.32 18.06
C ILE A 685 3.68 -3.97 18.98
N GLU A 686 2.58 -3.29 19.26
CA GLU A 686 1.39 -3.90 19.87
C GLU A 686 0.63 -4.65 18.79
N THR A 687 0.30 -5.93 19.04
CA THR A 687 -0.36 -6.77 18.03
C THR A 687 -1.86 -6.49 17.94
N THR A 688 -2.46 -6.03 19.04
CA THR A 688 -3.85 -5.60 19.11
C THR A 688 -3.97 -4.38 20.02
N GLN A 689 -5.17 -3.96 20.36
CA GLN A 689 -5.40 -2.81 21.24
C GLN A 689 -5.14 -3.16 22.71
N SER A 690 -4.58 -2.22 23.46
CA SER A 690 -4.50 -2.27 24.93
C SER A 690 -5.47 -1.26 25.52
N GLY A 691 -6.24 -1.64 26.52
CA GLY A 691 -7.21 -0.71 27.13
C GLY A 691 -8.02 -1.34 28.27
N TYR A 692 -9.07 -0.65 28.69
CA TYR A 692 -9.96 -1.10 29.76
C TYR A 692 -11.26 -1.67 29.21
N ILE A 693 -11.61 -2.85 29.70
CA ILE A 693 -12.87 -3.53 29.40
C ILE A 693 -13.92 -3.07 30.39
N ASN A 694 -15.10 -2.75 29.91
CA ASN A 694 -16.26 -2.44 30.75
C ASN A 694 -16.79 -3.74 31.37
N LEU A 695 -16.43 -4.00 32.62
CA LEU A 695 -16.78 -5.22 33.34
C LEU A 695 -18.28 -5.29 33.66
N THR A 696 -19.03 -4.18 33.59
CA THR A 696 -20.47 -4.19 33.86
C THR A 696 -21.31 -4.62 32.65
N ASP A 697 -20.85 -4.29 31.45
CA ASP A 697 -21.55 -4.59 30.21
C ASP A 697 -20.99 -5.82 29.47
N SER A 698 -19.86 -6.36 29.96
CA SER A 698 -19.20 -7.53 29.39
C SER A 698 -19.66 -8.83 30.03
N THR A 699 -19.76 -9.88 29.21
CA THR A 699 -20.06 -11.25 29.64
C THR A 699 -18.88 -12.19 29.31
N ASN A 700 -18.75 -13.29 30.05
CA ASN A 700 -17.68 -14.28 29.84
C ASN A 700 -16.25 -13.71 29.92
N VAL A 701 -16.05 -12.68 30.72
CA VAL A 701 -14.73 -12.05 30.91
C VAL A 701 -13.80 -13.02 31.65
N PRO A 702 -12.60 -13.28 31.15
CA PRO A 702 -11.61 -14.09 31.86
C PRO A 702 -11.29 -13.57 33.28
N GLN A 703 -11.10 -14.47 34.23
CA GLN A 703 -10.94 -14.13 35.63
C GLN A 703 -9.75 -13.17 35.87
N TYR A 704 -8.64 -13.34 35.13
CA TYR A 704 -7.48 -12.46 35.26
C TYR A 704 -7.78 -10.99 34.92
N LEU A 705 -8.71 -10.72 33.98
CA LEU A 705 -9.14 -9.36 33.64
C LEU A 705 -10.04 -8.77 34.73
N ILE A 706 -10.91 -9.60 35.32
CA ILE A 706 -11.71 -9.18 36.47
C ILE A 706 -10.80 -8.80 37.63
N ASP A 707 -9.78 -9.63 37.92
CA ASP A 707 -8.81 -9.40 38.96
C ASP A 707 -7.95 -8.15 38.75
N ASN A 708 -7.74 -7.76 37.49
CA ASN A 708 -7.01 -6.54 37.10
C ASN A 708 -7.92 -5.34 36.83
N GLY A 709 -9.21 -5.41 37.19
CA GLY A 709 -10.15 -4.30 36.99
C GLY A 709 -10.43 -3.96 35.53
N GLY A 710 -10.34 -4.95 34.65
CA GLY A 710 -10.59 -4.80 33.22
C GLY A 710 -9.38 -4.31 32.40
N ASP A 711 -8.21 -4.09 33.01
CA ASP A 711 -7.01 -3.63 32.29
C ASP A 711 -6.44 -4.77 31.43
N TYR A 712 -6.64 -4.65 30.10
CA TYR A 712 -6.10 -5.58 29.12
C TYR A 712 -4.82 -5.01 28.47
N LYS A 713 -3.79 -5.82 28.39
CA LYS A 713 -2.54 -5.50 27.72
C LYS A 713 -2.35 -6.39 26.49
N SER A 714 -2.17 -5.75 25.36
CA SER A 714 -1.84 -6.41 24.10
C SER A 714 -0.52 -7.17 24.20
N PRO A 715 -0.38 -8.34 23.58
CA PRO A 715 0.92 -8.91 23.30
C PRO A 715 1.78 -7.92 22.50
N LYS A 716 3.09 -7.96 22.75
CA LYS A 716 4.04 -7.05 22.09
C LYS A 716 5.15 -7.82 21.41
N ILE A 717 5.30 -7.55 20.12
CA ILE A 717 6.50 -7.92 19.38
C ILE A 717 7.64 -7.02 19.90
N PRO A 718 8.77 -7.59 20.36
CA PRO A 718 9.87 -6.80 20.91
C PRO A 718 10.67 -6.08 19.82
N TRP A 719 11.74 -5.36 20.21
CA TRP A 719 12.71 -4.83 19.27
C TRP A 719 13.26 -5.91 18.36
N GLN A 720 13.30 -5.64 17.06
CA GLN A 720 13.79 -6.55 16.04
C GLN A 720 14.84 -5.88 15.17
N PHE A 721 15.75 -6.68 14.64
CA PHE A 721 16.70 -6.21 13.64
C PHE A 721 16.90 -7.24 12.55
N THR A 722 17.18 -6.76 11.33
CA THR A 722 17.51 -7.59 10.18
C THR A 722 18.76 -7.03 9.52
N LEU A 723 19.79 -7.84 9.41
CA LEU A 723 21.00 -7.49 8.68
C LEU A 723 21.04 -8.28 7.37
N ASN A 724 21.12 -7.56 6.25
CA ASN A 724 21.35 -8.13 4.93
C ASN A 724 22.72 -7.72 4.42
N ALA A 725 23.40 -8.59 3.68
CA ALA A 725 24.70 -8.31 3.09
C ALA A 725 24.78 -8.86 1.68
N ALA A 726 25.54 -8.21 0.81
CA ALA A 726 25.81 -8.72 -0.52
C ALA A 726 27.26 -8.43 -0.94
N ALA A 727 27.80 -9.31 -1.79
CA ALA A 727 29.00 -9.06 -2.55
C ALA A 727 28.68 -9.17 -4.05
N PHE A 728 29.24 -8.28 -4.84
CA PHE A 728 29.03 -8.29 -6.29
C PHE A 728 30.33 -8.04 -7.04
N TYR A 729 30.38 -8.55 -8.27
CA TYR A 729 31.53 -8.35 -9.14
C TYR A 729 31.06 -7.93 -10.53
N THR A 730 31.48 -6.71 -10.95
CA THR A 730 31.23 -6.21 -12.29
C THR A 730 32.47 -6.46 -13.16
N PHE A 731 32.31 -7.13 -14.30
CA PHE A 731 33.38 -7.45 -15.22
C PHE A 731 32.99 -7.11 -16.65
N LEU A 732 34.00 -6.84 -17.47
CA LEU A 732 33.84 -6.39 -18.85
C LEU A 732 32.92 -5.16 -18.99
N ASP A 733 32.76 -4.37 -17.93
CA ASP A 733 31.90 -3.18 -17.82
C ASP A 733 30.39 -3.41 -18.06
N HIS A 734 29.99 -4.63 -18.42
CA HIS A 734 28.64 -4.98 -18.83
C HIS A 734 27.96 -6.03 -17.94
N TYR A 735 28.74 -6.86 -17.26
CA TYR A 735 28.18 -7.99 -16.51
C TYR A 735 28.39 -7.81 -15.02
N THR A 736 27.35 -8.06 -14.24
CA THR A 736 27.44 -8.06 -12.78
C THR A 736 26.87 -9.36 -12.23
N ALA A 737 27.68 -10.08 -11.44
CA ALA A 737 27.20 -11.18 -10.60
C ALA A 737 27.11 -10.69 -9.17
N LYS A 738 25.96 -10.85 -8.52
CA LYS A 738 25.70 -10.44 -7.14
C LYS A 738 25.23 -11.63 -6.32
N PHE A 739 25.87 -11.86 -5.19
CA PHE A 739 25.45 -12.83 -4.18
C PHE A 739 24.99 -12.09 -2.94
N SER A 740 23.73 -12.30 -2.55
CA SER A 740 23.10 -11.65 -1.41
C SER A 740 22.76 -12.69 -0.33
N ILE A 741 22.85 -12.25 0.91
CA ILE A 741 22.43 -13.01 2.09
C ILE A 741 21.41 -12.13 2.82
N TYR A 742 20.17 -12.58 2.85
CA TYR A 742 19.11 -11.94 3.61
C TYR A 742 19.03 -12.55 5.00
N ASN A 743 18.72 -11.72 6.00
CA ASN A 743 18.67 -12.10 7.40
C ASN A 743 19.96 -12.84 7.82
N LEU A 744 21.12 -12.19 7.64
CA LEU A 744 22.46 -12.77 7.83
C LEU A 744 22.64 -13.41 9.21
N THR A 745 22.07 -12.85 10.25
CA THR A 745 22.14 -13.32 11.65
C THR A 745 21.12 -14.42 11.94
N SER A 746 20.18 -14.67 11.03
CA SER A 746 19.07 -15.62 11.18
C SER A 746 18.17 -15.31 12.37
N GLU A 747 17.82 -14.04 12.53
CA GLU A 747 16.89 -13.57 13.56
C GLU A 747 15.47 -14.12 13.33
N HIS A 748 14.77 -14.35 14.44
CA HIS A 748 13.37 -14.80 14.44
C HIS A 748 12.44 -13.59 14.55
N ASN A 749 12.44 -12.75 13.53
CA ASN A 749 11.60 -11.58 13.46
C ASN A 749 10.15 -11.94 13.09
N LEU A 750 9.22 -11.10 13.51
CA LEU A 750 7.78 -11.25 13.30
C LEU A 750 7.23 -10.01 12.62
N VAL A 751 6.29 -10.19 11.72
CA VAL A 751 5.45 -9.13 11.18
C VAL A 751 4.07 -9.27 11.81
N ASN A 752 3.45 -8.17 12.19
CA ASN A 752 2.07 -8.16 12.61
C ASN A 752 1.19 -8.02 11.38
N ASP A 753 0.30 -8.97 11.18
CA ASP A 753 -0.61 -9.01 10.07
C ASP A 753 -2.02 -8.71 10.57
N TYR A 754 -2.75 -7.90 9.82
CA TYR A 754 -4.17 -7.63 9.96
C TYR A 754 -4.67 -7.26 11.38
N PRO A 755 -4.19 -6.18 11.99
CA PRO A 755 -4.54 -5.83 13.38
C PRO A 755 -5.97 -5.30 13.56
N PHE A 756 -6.78 -5.19 12.49
CA PHE A 756 -8.02 -4.41 12.47
C PHE A 756 -9.23 -5.07 13.12
N TYR A 757 -9.31 -6.39 13.13
CA TYR A 757 -10.51 -7.11 13.56
C TYR A 757 -10.38 -7.80 14.93
N GLY A 758 -9.32 -7.49 15.70
CA GLY A 758 -9.08 -8.15 16.98
C GLY A 758 -8.60 -9.59 16.88
N ASN A 759 -8.51 -10.14 15.69
CA ASN A 759 -7.77 -11.33 15.37
C ASN A 759 -6.41 -10.85 14.89
N ASP A 760 -5.52 -10.64 15.82
CA ASP A 760 -4.14 -10.39 15.47
C ASP A 760 -3.52 -11.67 14.91
N PHE A 761 -2.88 -11.53 13.78
CA PHE A 761 -2.05 -12.54 13.18
C PHE A 761 -0.61 -12.09 13.20
N ILE A 762 0.30 -13.03 13.23
CA ILE A 762 1.73 -12.76 13.06
C ILE A 762 2.30 -13.69 12.01
N THR A 763 3.19 -13.15 11.18
CA THR A 763 3.98 -13.94 10.24
C THR A 763 5.44 -13.89 10.64
N ARG A 764 6.14 -15.03 10.61
CA ARG A 764 7.57 -15.10 10.86
C ARG A 764 8.33 -14.60 9.64
N VAL A 765 9.27 -13.68 9.82
CA VAL A 765 10.18 -13.34 8.73
C VAL A 765 11.00 -14.59 8.37
N PRO A 766 11.16 -14.91 7.10
CA PRO A 766 11.96 -16.06 6.68
C PRO A 766 13.36 -16.06 7.31
N PRO A 767 13.90 -17.22 7.67
CA PRO A 767 15.26 -17.32 8.19
C PRO A 767 16.27 -16.93 7.12
N ARG A 768 17.56 -16.99 7.45
CA ARG A 768 18.63 -16.69 6.50
C ARG A 768 18.38 -17.36 5.14
N SER A 769 18.41 -16.56 4.09
CA SER A 769 18.29 -17.02 2.71
C SER A 769 19.43 -16.47 1.84
N TYR A 770 19.65 -17.12 0.72
CA TYR A 770 20.73 -16.82 -0.21
C TYR A 770 20.16 -16.56 -1.59
N ASP A 771 20.63 -15.51 -2.24
CA ASP A 771 20.18 -15.09 -3.56
C ASP A 771 21.38 -14.88 -4.48
N LEU A 772 21.20 -15.25 -5.73
CA LEU A 772 22.18 -15.03 -6.79
C LEU A 772 21.50 -14.30 -7.95
N THR A 773 21.97 -13.10 -8.24
CA THR A 773 21.53 -12.30 -9.37
C THR A 773 22.64 -12.16 -10.40
N PHE A 774 22.30 -12.29 -11.68
CA PHE A 774 23.20 -12.01 -12.80
C PHE A 774 22.57 -10.98 -13.73
N THR A 775 23.26 -9.85 -13.91
CA THR A 775 22.83 -8.74 -14.75
C THR A 775 23.77 -8.53 -15.93
N ALA A 776 23.22 -8.35 -17.13
CA ALA A 776 23.94 -7.90 -18.32
C ALA A 776 23.35 -6.56 -18.78
N LYS A 777 24.20 -5.52 -18.93
CA LYS A 777 23.80 -4.15 -19.39
C LYS A 777 24.66 -3.72 -20.58
N PHE A 778 24.00 -3.24 -21.67
CA PHE A 778 24.62 -2.77 -22.91
C PHE A 778 24.07 -1.43 -23.34
#